data_f3266844104c6d40abe4a7c305a43054
#
_entry.id   f3266844104c6d40abe4a7c305a43054
#
_cell.length_a   1.000
_cell.length_b   1.000
_cell.length_c   1.000
_cell.angle_alpha   90.00
_cell.angle_beta   90.00
_cell.angle_gamma   90.00
#
_symmetry.space_group_name_H-M   'P 1'
#
loop_
_entity.id
_entity.type
_entity.pdbx_description
1 polymer ?
#
loop_
_entity_poly.entity_id
_entity_poly.type
_entity_poly.pdbx_seq_one_letter_code
_entity_poly.pdbx_strand_id
1 'polypeptide(L)'
;MPETATGATKYLQNLWDEREAAALAAEPLALLRYRSNLLGADLRITNFGGGNTSSKFELPDPLTGRPVRVLAVKGSGGDLRSMTEGGFALLYLDKLEALIARYRGEAHEDEMVSFYPLSAFGDNRVAASIDTPLHAFLPFDHVDHLHPDWAIALAASANGREKLDEFNQRYGRHIVWLPWQRPGFELALMLQGAVAAHPGCDGIVLGSHGLFTWGDTQAECYVNSIRTIDQMGEFVDDHARRSGRSTFGGAATAAAIDRDEVAAAILPFLRGAVSTTRRVIAHYDRSDAALAFANSNWAPDLCAMGTSCPDHFLRTRICPMFVGWKRDEGVAVLQERITERLVAYRDEYVAYYTSFATSDSPALRDSNPSVVVIPGLGVFGFAKDKREARITTEFFVNAIHVMAGATALEGSGGAAGPLPQARRAERTDEFTNFHNYVALPRSEAFRIEYWALEEAKLQRMPAEREFSRKIAVIVGGGSGIGREVAVQLAARGAHVVVADQNVASAEETWSHARTKSSNEMGMAAALDLTSRESMAQALRATILQFGGVDIVINTAAIYPTPDPSGASLEPMWSKTLTINVTSNHVLAAEAAKILKIQRLPASIVLTSSANAVVAKSGSEPYDVSKAAINHLIRELAVGLGPLVRVNGIAPATVVAGSAMFPRDRVISSLQKYGIAFADDESTEALRARLAEFYAQRTITRRPILPLDCANAICWLAGDQSAKTTGHVIPVDGGVAEAFLR
;
A
#
# COMPACT_ATOMS: atom_id res chain seq x y z
N MET A 1 -26.73 -1.21 -41.46
CA MET A 1 -25.45 -1.00 -40.78
C MET A 1 -25.59 0.25 -39.92
N PRO A 2 -25.65 0.17 -38.60
CA PRO A 2 -25.58 1.39 -37.81
C PRO A 2 -24.14 1.90 -37.91
N GLU A 3 -23.98 3.17 -38.14
CA GLU A 3 -22.74 3.90 -38.16
C GLU A 3 -22.00 3.61 -36.83
N THR A 4 -20.78 3.09 -36.93
CA THR A 4 -19.84 2.98 -35.80
C THR A 4 -19.53 4.39 -35.32
N ALA A 5 -20.29 4.84 -34.33
CA ALA A 5 -20.07 6.12 -33.67
C ALA A 5 -18.81 6.03 -32.80
N THR A 6 -17.65 6.07 -33.45
CA THR A 6 -16.37 6.39 -32.81
C THR A 6 -16.34 7.90 -32.57
N GLY A 7 -17.18 8.39 -31.64
CA GLY A 7 -17.00 9.73 -31.10
C GLY A 7 -15.65 9.76 -30.41
N ALA A 8 -14.72 10.59 -30.90
CA ALA A 8 -13.42 10.78 -30.28
C ALA A 8 -13.61 11.22 -28.84
N THR A 9 -13.12 10.45 -27.89
CA THR A 9 -13.03 10.81 -26.47
C THR A 9 -11.92 11.84 -26.29
N LYS A 10 -12.08 12.75 -25.34
CA LYS A 10 -11.13 13.84 -25.08
C LYS A 10 -10.09 13.49 -24.01
N TYR A 11 -10.52 12.82 -22.96
CA TYR A 11 -9.72 12.49 -21.79
C TYR A 11 -9.42 11.01 -21.66
N LEU A 12 -10.39 10.17 -22.02
CA LEU A 12 -10.30 8.73 -21.87
C LEU A 12 -9.98 8.08 -23.21
N GLN A 13 -9.23 7.01 -23.20
CA GLN A 13 -8.95 6.22 -24.38
C GLN A 13 -9.96 5.07 -24.46
N ASN A 14 -10.60 4.92 -25.63
CA ASN A 14 -11.34 3.70 -25.93
C ASN A 14 -10.33 2.57 -26.21
N LEU A 15 -10.24 1.61 -25.29
CA LEU A 15 -9.31 0.47 -25.37
C LEU A 15 -9.99 -0.81 -25.89
N TRP A 16 -11.28 -0.74 -26.28
CA TRP A 16 -12.00 -1.90 -26.80
C TRP A 16 -11.44 -2.31 -28.16
N ASP A 17 -11.00 -3.58 -28.25
CA ASP A 17 -10.55 -4.19 -29.49
C ASP A 17 -11.56 -5.24 -29.98
N GLU A 18 -12.16 -5.03 -31.14
CA GLU A 18 -13.18 -5.91 -31.71
C GLU A 18 -12.65 -7.32 -32.02
N ARG A 19 -11.36 -7.47 -32.32
CA ARG A 19 -10.76 -8.79 -32.63
C ARG A 19 -10.57 -9.60 -31.34
N GLU A 20 -10.08 -8.96 -30.30
CA GLU A 20 -9.95 -9.59 -28.98
C GLU A 20 -11.33 -9.96 -28.45
N ALA A 21 -12.31 -9.07 -28.50
CA ALA A 21 -13.67 -9.32 -28.08
C ALA A 21 -14.32 -10.48 -28.86
N ALA A 22 -14.15 -10.51 -30.20
CA ALA A 22 -14.67 -11.58 -31.05
C ALA A 22 -14.05 -12.95 -30.71
N ALA A 23 -12.77 -13.00 -30.33
CA ALA A 23 -12.12 -14.22 -29.90
C ALA A 23 -12.70 -14.78 -28.58
N LEU A 24 -13.28 -13.91 -27.74
CA LEU A 24 -13.90 -14.26 -26.46
C LEU A 24 -15.42 -14.41 -26.54
N ALA A 25 -16.05 -14.18 -27.69
CA ALA A 25 -17.51 -14.12 -27.83
C ALA A 25 -18.24 -15.39 -27.40
N ALA A 26 -17.60 -16.57 -27.54
CA ALA A 26 -18.16 -17.84 -27.10
C ALA A 26 -18.05 -18.08 -25.58
N GLU A 27 -17.30 -17.25 -24.86
CA GLU A 27 -17.01 -17.36 -23.43
C GLU A 27 -17.46 -16.09 -22.70
N PRO A 28 -18.75 -15.97 -22.33
CA PRO A 28 -19.33 -14.72 -21.81
C PRO A 28 -18.64 -14.23 -20.53
N LEU A 29 -18.12 -15.13 -19.70
CA LEU A 29 -17.38 -14.76 -18.49
C LEU A 29 -15.99 -14.18 -18.82
N ALA A 30 -15.30 -14.75 -19.81
CA ALA A 30 -14.01 -14.22 -20.29
C ALA A 30 -14.18 -12.84 -20.93
N LEU A 31 -15.27 -12.63 -21.67
CA LEU A 31 -15.58 -11.33 -22.26
C LEU A 31 -15.96 -10.29 -21.18
N LEU A 32 -16.69 -10.68 -20.13
CA LEU A 32 -16.94 -9.82 -18.96
C LEU A 32 -15.63 -9.43 -18.25
N ARG A 33 -14.73 -10.40 -18.05
CA ARG A 33 -13.40 -10.15 -17.50
C ARG A 33 -12.63 -9.13 -18.36
N TYR A 34 -12.64 -9.30 -19.68
CA TYR A 34 -11.99 -8.39 -20.61
C TYR A 34 -12.53 -6.95 -20.45
N ARG A 35 -13.86 -6.74 -20.49
CA ARG A 35 -14.50 -5.44 -20.23
C ARG A 35 -14.08 -4.84 -18.89
N SER A 36 -14.11 -5.66 -17.84
CA SER A 36 -13.76 -5.23 -16.48
C SER A 36 -12.31 -4.74 -16.39
N ASN A 37 -11.38 -5.47 -17.00
CA ASN A 37 -9.96 -5.09 -16.99
C ASN A 37 -9.71 -3.80 -17.78
N LEU A 38 -10.42 -3.57 -18.89
CA LEU A 38 -10.33 -2.31 -19.64
C LEU A 38 -10.83 -1.12 -18.82
N LEU A 39 -11.97 -1.27 -18.11
CA LEU A 39 -12.53 -0.22 -17.25
C LEU A 39 -11.62 0.07 -16.05
N GLY A 40 -11.06 -0.96 -15.43
CA GLY A 40 -10.14 -0.82 -14.30
C GLY A 40 -8.73 -0.33 -14.67
N ALA A 41 -8.38 -0.26 -15.96
CA ALA A 41 -7.06 0.16 -16.42
C ALA A 41 -6.78 1.65 -16.17
N ASP A 42 -7.82 2.48 -16.11
CA ASP A 42 -7.72 3.93 -15.90
C ASP A 42 -8.44 4.33 -14.59
N LEU A 43 -7.68 4.86 -13.63
CA LEU A 43 -8.21 5.28 -12.33
C LEU A 43 -9.21 6.46 -12.39
N ARG A 44 -9.29 7.15 -13.52
CA ARG A 44 -10.31 8.19 -13.76
C ARG A 44 -11.68 7.60 -14.06
N ILE A 45 -11.75 6.32 -14.45
CA ILE A 45 -12.98 5.58 -14.71
C ILE A 45 -13.53 4.98 -13.41
N THR A 46 -12.63 4.41 -12.60
CA THR A 46 -12.99 3.86 -11.29
C THR A 46 -11.76 3.78 -10.39
N ASN A 47 -11.95 3.99 -9.10
CA ASN A 47 -10.89 3.90 -8.09
C ASN A 47 -10.53 2.43 -7.80
N PHE A 48 -9.42 2.22 -7.06
CA PHE A 48 -8.95 0.87 -6.69
C PHE A 48 -10.03 0.10 -5.91
N GLY A 49 -10.40 -1.07 -6.43
CA GLY A 49 -11.38 -1.95 -5.78
C GLY A 49 -12.82 -1.43 -5.79
N GLY A 50 -13.05 -0.19 -6.18
CA GLY A 50 -14.37 0.41 -6.31
C GLY A 50 -15.09 -0.02 -7.57
N GLY A 51 -16.40 0.19 -7.57
CA GLY A 51 -17.27 -0.18 -8.67
C GLY A 51 -17.42 -1.69 -8.87
N ASN A 52 -18.37 -2.05 -9.70
CA ASN A 52 -18.69 -3.42 -10.06
C ASN A 52 -19.10 -3.49 -11.54
N THR A 53 -18.77 -4.61 -12.18
CA THR A 53 -19.24 -4.94 -13.53
C THR A 53 -20.01 -6.25 -13.48
N SER A 54 -21.02 -6.39 -14.31
CA SER A 54 -21.80 -7.63 -14.38
C SER A 54 -22.29 -7.94 -15.78
N SER A 55 -22.61 -9.22 -15.97
CA SER A 55 -23.32 -9.71 -17.14
C SER A 55 -24.30 -10.80 -16.75
N LYS A 56 -25.45 -10.84 -17.45
CA LYS A 56 -26.45 -11.89 -17.35
C LYS A 56 -26.41 -12.73 -18.62
N PHE A 57 -26.33 -14.04 -18.47
CA PHE A 57 -26.30 -14.98 -19.58
C PHE A 57 -26.85 -16.33 -19.16
N GLU A 58 -27.16 -17.18 -20.13
CA GLU A 58 -27.64 -18.54 -19.87
C GLU A 58 -26.48 -19.52 -19.74
N LEU A 59 -26.58 -20.37 -18.72
CA LEU A 59 -25.67 -21.53 -18.53
C LEU A 59 -26.49 -22.79 -18.26
N PRO A 60 -25.98 -23.98 -18.62
CA PRO A 60 -26.60 -25.22 -18.22
C PRO A 60 -26.46 -25.41 -16.70
N ASP A 61 -27.58 -25.62 -16.02
CA ASP A 61 -27.60 -25.97 -14.59
C ASP A 61 -26.78 -27.24 -14.33
N PRO A 62 -25.84 -27.25 -13.40
CA PRO A 62 -24.92 -28.36 -13.17
C PRO A 62 -25.61 -29.69 -12.77
N LEU A 63 -26.81 -29.64 -12.19
CA LEU A 63 -27.55 -30.80 -11.73
C LEU A 63 -28.55 -31.29 -12.77
N THR A 64 -29.25 -30.35 -13.41
CA THR A 64 -30.37 -30.70 -14.30
C THR A 64 -30.04 -30.63 -15.78
N GLY A 65 -28.94 -29.99 -16.15
CA GLY A 65 -28.55 -29.71 -17.53
C GLY A 65 -29.44 -28.70 -18.26
N ARG A 66 -30.46 -28.14 -17.60
CA ARG A 66 -31.38 -27.17 -18.20
C ARG A 66 -30.73 -25.77 -18.26
N PRO A 67 -30.98 -24.98 -19.31
CA PRO A 67 -30.52 -23.61 -19.36
C PRO A 67 -31.19 -22.83 -18.24
N VAL A 68 -30.37 -22.06 -17.47
CA VAL A 68 -30.80 -21.16 -16.41
C VAL A 68 -30.09 -19.82 -16.59
N ARG A 69 -30.78 -18.75 -16.22
CA ARG A 69 -30.19 -17.40 -16.28
C ARG A 69 -29.31 -17.15 -15.08
N VAL A 70 -28.08 -16.78 -15.32
CA VAL A 70 -27.04 -16.57 -14.31
C VAL A 70 -26.57 -15.12 -14.37
N LEU A 71 -26.48 -14.47 -13.21
CA LEU A 71 -25.76 -13.22 -13.03
C LEU A 71 -24.29 -13.54 -12.69
N ALA A 72 -23.36 -13.04 -13.50
CA ALA A 72 -21.96 -12.93 -13.13
C ALA A 72 -21.68 -11.51 -12.71
N VAL A 73 -21.23 -11.30 -11.48
CA VAL A 73 -20.92 -9.97 -10.93
C VAL A 73 -19.60 -9.99 -10.17
N LYS A 74 -18.84 -8.89 -10.21
CA LYS A 74 -17.58 -8.78 -9.47
C LYS A 74 -17.78 -9.13 -7.99
N GLY A 75 -16.99 -10.07 -7.50
CA GLY A 75 -16.98 -10.45 -6.09
C GLY A 75 -16.47 -9.34 -5.18
N SER A 76 -16.77 -9.47 -3.90
CA SER A 76 -16.38 -8.50 -2.88
C SER A 76 -14.86 -8.35 -2.77
N GLY A 77 -14.33 -7.12 -2.82
CA GLY A 77 -12.93 -6.79 -2.58
C GLY A 77 -11.98 -6.98 -3.79
N GLY A 78 -12.49 -7.39 -4.97
CA GLY A 78 -11.70 -7.48 -6.19
C GLY A 78 -11.44 -6.11 -6.82
N ASP A 79 -10.28 -5.95 -7.47
CA ASP A 79 -9.95 -4.78 -8.27
C ASP A 79 -10.22 -5.07 -9.75
N LEU A 80 -10.98 -4.20 -10.42
CA LEU A 80 -11.38 -4.39 -11.83
C LEU A 80 -10.16 -4.55 -12.76
N ARG A 81 -9.09 -3.81 -12.51
CA ARG A 81 -7.87 -3.85 -13.31
C ARG A 81 -7.22 -5.23 -13.37
N SER A 82 -7.24 -5.96 -12.27
CA SER A 82 -6.56 -7.26 -12.12
C SER A 82 -7.53 -8.44 -11.98
N MET A 83 -8.80 -8.23 -12.34
CA MET A 83 -9.86 -9.23 -12.23
C MET A 83 -9.54 -10.45 -13.07
N THR A 84 -9.75 -11.63 -12.48
CA THR A 84 -9.74 -12.92 -13.19
C THR A 84 -11.15 -13.51 -13.21
N GLU A 85 -11.39 -14.51 -14.02
CA GLU A 85 -12.70 -15.18 -14.08
C GLU A 85 -13.11 -15.77 -12.72
N GLY A 86 -12.15 -16.30 -11.97
CA GLY A 86 -12.37 -16.80 -10.61
C GLY A 86 -12.70 -15.72 -9.58
N GLY A 87 -12.70 -14.45 -9.94
CA GLY A 87 -13.09 -13.32 -9.09
C GLY A 87 -14.57 -12.93 -9.20
N PHE A 88 -15.35 -13.54 -10.11
CA PHE A 88 -16.77 -13.25 -10.25
C PHE A 88 -17.63 -14.21 -9.43
N ALA A 89 -18.59 -13.65 -8.70
CA ALA A 89 -19.68 -14.41 -8.12
C ALA A 89 -20.69 -14.75 -9.21
N LEU A 90 -20.98 -16.05 -9.35
CA LEU A 90 -22.00 -16.57 -10.27
C LEU A 90 -23.24 -16.93 -9.45
N LEU A 91 -24.40 -16.39 -9.81
CA LEU A 91 -25.61 -16.50 -9.00
C LEU A 91 -26.84 -16.79 -9.90
N TYR A 92 -27.72 -17.67 -9.45
CA TYR A 92 -29.02 -17.86 -10.10
C TYR A 92 -29.84 -16.57 -10.03
N LEU A 93 -30.20 -16.00 -11.17
CA LEU A 93 -30.92 -14.70 -11.22
C LEU A 93 -32.31 -14.80 -10.62
N ASP A 94 -33.06 -15.85 -10.91
CA ASP A 94 -34.39 -16.10 -10.38
C ASP A 94 -34.42 -16.19 -8.84
N LYS A 95 -33.37 -16.77 -8.24
CA LYS A 95 -33.24 -16.84 -6.78
C LYS A 95 -32.95 -15.48 -6.17
N LEU A 96 -32.14 -14.64 -6.84
CA LEU A 96 -31.90 -13.27 -6.38
C LEU A 96 -33.18 -12.42 -6.46
N GLU A 97 -33.94 -12.52 -7.56
CA GLU A 97 -35.21 -11.83 -7.73
C GLU A 97 -36.24 -12.27 -6.69
N ALA A 98 -36.27 -13.56 -6.33
CA ALA A 98 -37.16 -14.07 -5.29
C ALA A 98 -36.89 -13.45 -3.90
N LEU A 99 -35.69 -12.87 -3.66
CA LEU A 99 -35.37 -12.18 -2.41
C LEU A 99 -36.19 -10.89 -2.24
N ILE A 100 -36.71 -10.28 -3.32
CA ILE A 100 -37.54 -9.09 -3.25
C ILE A 100 -38.73 -9.33 -2.33
N ALA A 101 -39.37 -10.50 -2.43
CA ALA A 101 -40.53 -10.85 -1.59
C ALA A 101 -40.17 -11.05 -0.10
N ARG A 102 -38.89 -11.20 0.23
CA ARG A 102 -38.40 -11.37 1.61
C ARG A 102 -37.95 -10.07 2.24
N TYR A 103 -37.72 -9.02 1.45
CA TYR A 103 -37.23 -7.74 1.95
C TYR A 103 -38.28 -7.05 2.81
N ARG A 104 -37.87 -6.63 4.01
CA ARG A 104 -38.76 -6.04 5.02
C ARG A 104 -38.44 -4.58 5.34
N GLY A 105 -37.70 -3.93 4.45
CA GLY A 105 -37.27 -2.54 4.59
C GLY A 105 -35.85 -2.38 5.17
N GLU A 106 -35.39 -1.14 5.18
CA GLU A 106 -33.99 -0.75 5.45
C GLU A 106 -33.42 -1.27 6.79
N ALA A 107 -34.27 -1.40 7.82
CA ALA A 107 -33.86 -1.97 9.11
C ALA A 107 -33.39 -3.44 9.02
N HIS A 108 -33.71 -4.13 7.93
CA HIS A 108 -33.36 -5.53 7.68
C HIS A 108 -32.39 -5.69 6.48
N GLU A 109 -31.76 -4.61 6.07
CA GLU A 109 -30.83 -4.56 4.93
C GLU A 109 -29.74 -5.61 5.01
N ASP A 110 -29.05 -5.67 6.15
CA ASP A 110 -27.90 -6.55 6.36
C ASP A 110 -28.28 -8.06 6.38
N GLU A 111 -29.56 -8.37 6.74
CA GLU A 111 -30.07 -9.73 6.68
C GLU A 111 -30.09 -10.26 5.25
N MET A 112 -30.34 -9.41 4.26
CA MET A 112 -30.42 -9.81 2.86
C MET A 112 -29.11 -10.39 2.33
N VAL A 113 -27.98 -9.87 2.78
CA VAL A 113 -26.64 -10.36 2.38
C VAL A 113 -26.43 -11.81 2.80
N SER A 114 -27.05 -12.23 3.92
CA SER A 114 -26.96 -13.62 4.40
C SER A 114 -27.61 -14.64 3.45
N PHE A 115 -28.51 -14.20 2.58
CA PHE A 115 -29.20 -15.06 1.60
C PHE A 115 -28.45 -15.21 0.28
N TYR A 116 -27.49 -14.33 -0.06
CA TYR A 116 -26.77 -14.41 -1.35
C TYR A 116 -26.06 -15.76 -1.58
N PRO A 117 -25.43 -16.38 -0.58
CA PRO A 117 -24.83 -17.71 -0.77
C PRO A 117 -25.83 -18.80 -1.19
N LEU A 118 -27.14 -18.65 -0.85
CA LEU A 118 -28.20 -19.59 -1.26
C LEU A 118 -28.55 -19.44 -2.76
N SER A 119 -28.14 -18.35 -3.38
CA SER A 119 -28.32 -18.09 -4.79
C SER A 119 -27.09 -18.48 -5.63
N ALA A 120 -26.01 -19.00 -5.02
CA ALA A 120 -24.79 -19.37 -5.72
C ALA A 120 -25.06 -20.43 -6.81
N PHE A 121 -24.49 -20.18 -8.00
CA PHE A 121 -24.59 -21.10 -9.13
C PHE A 121 -23.51 -22.19 -9.01
N GLY A 122 -23.94 -23.43 -9.04
CA GLY A 122 -23.05 -24.58 -8.94
C GLY A 122 -22.25 -24.60 -7.63
N ASP A 123 -20.93 -24.75 -7.75
CA ASP A 123 -19.99 -24.74 -6.63
C ASP A 123 -19.22 -23.39 -6.51
N ASN A 124 -19.71 -22.33 -7.15
CA ASN A 124 -19.08 -21.01 -7.05
C ASN A 124 -19.12 -20.53 -5.61
N ARG A 125 -17.92 -20.29 -5.03
CA ARG A 125 -17.74 -19.87 -3.62
C ARG A 125 -17.26 -18.42 -3.49
N VAL A 126 -17.25 -17.66 -4.58
CA VAL A 126 -16.90 -16.25 -4.56
C VAL A 126 -17.95 -15.49 -3.75
N ALA A 127 -17.52 -14.76 -2.76
CA ALA A 127 -18.42 -13.95 -1.95
C ALA A 127 -19.06 -12.86 -2.82
N ALA A 128 -20.38 -12.87 -2.93
CA ALA A 128 -21.14 -11.86 -3.63
C ALA A 128 -20.93 -10.48 -2.96
N SER A 129 -20.81 -9.43 -3.76
CA SER A 129 -20.79 -8.05 -3.27
C SER A 129 -22.14 -7.67 -2.69
N ILE A 130 -22.14 -6.70 -1.79
CA ILE A 130 -23.38 -6.04 -1.32
C ILE A 130 -24.16 -5.40 -2.48
N ASP A 131 -23.44 -5.01 -3.54
CA ASP A 131 -24.01 -4.40 -4.74
C ASP A 131 -24.66 -5.42 -5.69
N THR A 132 -24.60 -6.72 -5.38
CA THR A 132 -25.19 -7.77 -6.23
C THR A 132 -26.64 -7.50 -6.63
N PRO A 133 -27.57 -7.10 -5.74
CA PRO A 133 -28.95 -6.79 -6.14
C PRO A 133 -29.06 -5.56 -7.05
N LEU A 134 -28.12 -4.60 -6.96
CA LEU A 134 -28.09 -3.41 -7.83
C LEU A 134 -27.91 -3.81 -9.30
N HIS A 135 -27.19 -4.91 -9.55
CA HIS A 135 -27.02 -5.48 -10.88
C HIS A 135 -28.14 -6.46 -11.26
N ALA A 136 -28.61 -7.25 -10.28
CA ALA A 136 -29.63 -8.28 -10.51
C ALA A 136 -30.96 -7.69 -10.98
N PHE A 137 -31.45 -6.61 -10.33
CA PHE A 137 -32.79 -6.08 -10.53
C PHE A 137 -32.91 -5.09 -11.70
N LEU A 138 -31.80 -4.63 -12.25
CA LEU A 138 -31.82 -3.87 -13.49
C LEU A 138 -32.17 -4.78 -14.68
N PRO A 139 -33.00 -4.34 -15.65
CA PRO A 139 -33.48 -5.19 -16.75
C PRO A 139 -32.42 -5.42 -17.86
N PHE A 140 -31.23 -4.90 -17.70
CA PHE A 140 -30.15 -4.95 -18.71
C PHE A 140 -29.24 -6.15 -18.50
N ASP A 141 -28.72 -6.70 -19.60
CA ASP A 141 -27.81 -7.85 -19.54
C ASP A 141 -26.39 -7.48 -19.11
N HIS A 142 -25.92 -6.30 -19.48
CA HIS A 142 -24.58 -5.81 -19.15
C HIS A 142 -24.69 -4.49 -18.40
N VAL A 143 -24.12 -4.46 -17.18
CA VAL A 143 -24.20 -3.30 -16.29
C VAL A 143 -22.83 -3.00 -15.70
N ASP A 144 -22.47 -1.72 -15.74
CA ASP A 144 -21.30 -1.16 -15.09
C ASP A 144 -21.73 -0.19 -14.00
N HIS A 145 -21.25 -0.41 -12.78
CA HIS A 145 -21.30 0.52 -11.67
C HIS A 145 -19.87 1.01 -11.42
N LEU A 146 -19.62 2.29 -11.61
CA LEU A 146 -18.29 2.87 -11.60
C LEU A 146 -18.22 4.10 -10.71
N HIS A 147 -17.01 4.40 -10.21
CA HIS A 147 -16.76 5.52 -9.31
C HIS A 147 -15.79 6.55 -9.94
N PRO A 148 -16.12 7.16 -11.09
CA PRO A 148 -15.27 8.16 -11.72
C PRO A 148 -15.37 9.49 -10.98
N ASP A 149 -14.21 10.13 -10.72
CA ASP A 149 -14.12 11.38 -9.96
C ASP A 149 -15.06 12.47 -10.52
N TRP A 150 -15.22 12.57 -11.83
CA TRP A 150 -16.08 13.56 -12.47
C TRP A 150 -17.57 13.33 -12.23
N ALA A 151 -18.02 12.07 -12.24
CA ALA A 151 -19.42 11.76 -11.92
C ALA A 151 -19.69 11.97 -10.43
N ILE A 152 -18.74 11.59 -9.56
CA ILE A 152 -18.86 11.82 -8.11
C ILE A 152 -18.81 13.32 -7.81
N ALA A 153 -17.99 14.11 -8.52
CA ALA A 153 -17.95 15.57 -8.36
C ALA A 153 -19.33 16.21 -8.63
N LEU A 154 -19.99 15.76 -9.69
CA LEU A 154 -21.35 16.17 -10.01
C LEU A 154 -22.33 15.69 -8.93
N ALA A 155 -22.22 14.43 -8.51
CA ALA A 155 -23.05 13.80 -7.49
C ALA A 155 -22.89 14.40 -6.08
N ALA A 156 -21.71 14.98 -5.79
CA ALA A 156 -21.36 15.64 -4.52
C ALA A 156 -21.42 17.17 -4.62
N SER A 157 -22.16 17.72 -5.58
CA SER A 157 -22.38 19.17 -5.73
C SER A 157 -23.72 19.58 -5.21
N ALA A 158 -23.80 20.71 -4.49
CA ALA A 158 -25.06 21.25 -3.97
C ALA A 158 -26.08 21.54 -5.09
N ASN A 159 -25.60 21.94 -6.27
CA ASN A 159 -26.40 22.13 -7.48
C ASN A 159 -26.33 20.94 -8.44
N GLY A 160 -25.91 19.76 -7.96
CA GLY A 160 -25.59 18.61 -8.80
C GLY A 160 -26.74 18.15 -9.70
N ARG A 161 -27.99 18.19 -9.19
CA ARG A 161 -29.18 17.84 -9.97
C ARG A 161 -29.38 18.79 -11.14
N GLU A 162 -29.31 20.12 -10.89
CA GLU A 162 -29.44 21.13 -11.94
C GLU A 162 -28.32 21.00 -12.98
N LYS A 163 -27.11 20.70 -12.53
CA LYS A 163 -25.97 20.47 -13.42
C LYS A 163 -26.06 19.17 -14.23
N LEU A 164 -26.72 18.15 -13.70
CA LEU A 164 -27.03 16.95 -14.47
C LEU A 164 -28.06 17.23 -15.58
N ASP A 165 -29.07 18.05 -15.28
CA ASP A 165 -30.05 18.47 -16.31
C ASP A 165 -29.35 19.30 -17.41
N GLU A 166 -28.44 20.23 -17.06
CA GLU A 166 -27.61 20.97 -18.02
C GLU A 166 -26.72 20.02 -18.86
N PHE A 167 -26.09 19.03 -18.22
CA PHE A 167 -25.28 18.00 -18.86
C PHE A 167 -26.12 17.21 -19.89
N ASN A 168 -27.30 16.71 -19.46
CA ASN A 168 -28.20 15.94 -20.31
C ASN A 168 -28.62 16.76 -21.55
N GLN A 169 -28.99 18.01 -21.36
CA GLN A 169 -29.38 18.90 -22.45
C GLN A 169 -28.21 19.17 -23.43
N ARG A 170 -27.00 19.38 -22.88
CA ARG A 170 -25.82 19.70 -23.68
C ARG A 170 -25.36 18.54 -24.56
N TYR A 171 -25.37 17.33 -24.04
CA TYR A 171 -24.82 16.15 -24.71
C TYR A 171 -25.89 15.23 -25.33
N GLY A 172 -27.17 15.62 -25.23
CA GLY A 172 -28.28 14.80 -25.71
C GLY A 172 -28.36 13.46 -24.98
N ARG A 173 -28.11 13.47 -23.67
CA ARG A 173 -28.14 12.29 -22.82
C ARG A 173 -29.41 12.25 -21.98
N HIS A 174 -29.72 11.06 -21.48
CA HIS A 174 -30.80 10.86 -20.52
C HIS A 174 -30.25 10.12 -19.28
N ILE A 175 -29.40 10.80 -18.52
CA ILE A 175 -28.90 10.29 -17.24
C ILE A 175 -29.84 10.74 -16.12
N VAL A 176 -30.31 9.79 -15.31
CA VAL A 176 -31.25 10.03 -14.22
C VAL A 176 -30.51 10.31 -12.92
N TRP A 177 -31.03 11.22 -12.09
CA TRP A 177 -30.53 11.46 -10.73
C TRP A 177 -31.25 10.59 -9.71
N LEU A 178 -30.49 9.85 -8.88
CA LEU A 178 -31.01 9.17 -7.71
C LEU A 178 -30.41 9.78 -6.44
N PRO A 179 -31.21 10.15 -5.42
CA PRO A 179 -30.66 10.71 -4.19
C PRO A 179 -29.79 9.68 -3.46
N TRP A 180 -29.00 10.16 -2.49
CA TRP A 180 -28.19 9.29 -1.66
C TRP A 180 -29.03 8.18 -1.02
N GLN A 181 -28.55 6.98 -1.14
CA GLN A 181 -28.97 5.80 -0.38
C GLN A 181 -27.73 4.94 -0.13
N ARG A 182 -27.63 4.36 1.06
CA ARG A 182 -26.56 3.40 1.38
C ARG A 182 -26.58 2.23 0.38
N PRO A 183 -25.41 1.76 -0.09
CA PRO A 183 -25.34 0.58 -0.96
C PRO A 183 -26.05 -0.63 -0.33
N GLY A 184 -26.84 -1.34 -1.14
CA GLY A 184 -27.56 -2.51 -0.68
C GLY A 184 -28.89 -2.74 -1.38
N PHE A 185 -29.78 -3.48 -0.71
CA PHE A 185 -31.03 -3.96 -1.30
C PHE A 185 -32.03 -2.82 -1.57
N GLU A 186 -32.17 -1.85 -0.64
CA GLU A 186 -33.03 -0.68 -0.82
C GLU A 186 -32.62 0.14 -2.03
N LEU A 187 -31.32 0.42 -2.17
CA LEU A 187 -30.80 1.12 -3.34
C LEU A 187 -31.10 0.35 -4.64
N ALA A 188 -31.05 -0.99 -4.62
CA ALA A 188 -31.38 -1.81 -5.78
C ALA A 188 -32.85 -1.65 -6.22
N LEU A 189 -33.77 -1.60 -5.27
CA LEU A 189 -35.19 -1.35 -5.57
C LEU A 189 -35.41 0.07 -6.08
N MET A 190 -34.69 1.06 -5.52
CA MET A 190 -34.75 2.43 -6.02
C MET A 190 -34.22 2.54 -7.46
N LEU A 191 -33.13 1.86 -7.79
CA LEU A 191 -32.59 1.78 -9.16
C LEU A 191 -33.60 1.15 -10.12
N GLN A 192 -34.19 0.02 -9.76
CA GLN A 192 -35.20 -0.66 -10.55
C GLN A 192 -36.42 0.28 -10.81
N GLY A 193 -36.88 0.95 -9.76
CA GLY A 193 -37.99 1.90 -9.87
C GLY A 193 -37.66 3.11 -10.75
N ALA A 194 -36.44 3.64 -10.64
CA ALA A 194 -35.97 4.77 -11.46
C ALA A 194 -35.91 4.43 -12.95
N VAL A 195 -35.39 3.26 -13.30
CA VAL A 195 -35.36 2.78 -14.71
C VAL A 195 -36.76 2.56 -15.24
N ALA A 196 -37.67 2.00 -14.44
CA ALA A 196 -39.06 1.81 -14.84
C ALA A 196 -39.81 3.15 -15.06
N ALA A 197 -39.49 4.18 -14.26
CA ALA A 197 -40.07 5.51 -14.38
C ALA A 197 -39.47 6.34 -15.53
N HIS A 198 -38.27 5.98 -16.00
CA HIS A 198 -37.54 6.69 -17.06
C HIS A 198 -37.13 5.73 -18.19
N PRO A 199 -38.05 5.19 -18.97
CA PRO A 199 -37.75 4.28 -20.06
C PRO A 199 -36.76 4.91 -21.05
N GLY A 200 -35.74 4.14 -21.45
CA GLY A 200 -34.72 4.61 -22.41
C GLY A 200 -33.66 5.55 -21.80
N CYS A 201 -33.51 5.60 -20.47
CA CYS A 201 -32.40 6.32 -19.88
C CYS A 201 -31.06 5.61 -20.17
N ASP A 202 -29.99 6.43 -20.31
CA ASP A 202 -28.64 5.97 -20.65
C ASP A 202 -27.82 5.51 -19.43
N GLY A 203 -28.26 5.92 -18.22
CA GLY A 203 -27.58 5.64 -16.97
C GLY A 203 -28.19 6.38 -15.79
N ILE A 204 -27.61 6.18 -14.61
CA ILE A 204 -28.04 6.81 -13.37
C ILE A 204 -26.83 7.34 -12.60
N VAL A 205 -26.87 8.61 -12.20
CA VAL A 205 -25.94 9.20 -11.21
C VAL A 205 -26.57 9.02 -9.83
N LEU A 206 -25.82 8.43 -8.93
CA LEU A 206 -26.16 8.27 -7.52
C LEU A 206 -25.59 9.44 -6.71
N GLY A 207 -26.42 10.19 -6.02
CA GLY A 207 -26.00 11.28 -5.14
C GLY A 207 -24.91 10.81 -4.16
N SER A 208 -23.78 11.51 -4.11
CA SER A 208 -22.63 11.21 -3.25
C SER A 208 -22.08 9.78 -3.37
N HIS A 209 -22.21 9.12 -4.55
CA HIS A 209 -21.78 7.72 -4.69
C HIS A 209 -21.05 7.45 -6.00
N GLY A 210 -21.75 7.39 -7.14
CA GLY A 210 -21.15 6.98 -8.40
C GLY A 210 -22.11 7.00 -9.59
N LEU A 211 -21.78 6.21 -10.62
CA LEU A 211 -22.47 6.16 -11.90
C LEU A 211 -22.85 4.71 -12.26
N PHE A 212 -24.09 4.50 -12.71
CA PHE A 212 -24.52 3.28 -13.39
C PHE A 212 -24.71 3.55 -14.88
N THR A 213 -24.21 2.65 -15.69
CA THR A 213 -24.41 2.60 -17.14
C THR A 213 -24.62 1.16 -17.59
N TRP A 214 -25.19 0.96 -18.77
CA TRP A 214 -25.52 -0.37 -19.30
C TRP A 214 -25.50 -0.39 -20.83
N GLY A 215 -25.67 -1.58 -21.40
CA GLY A 215 -25.81 -1.82 -22.82
C GLY A 215 -26.38 -3.22 -23.09
N ASP A 216 -26.92 -3.41 -24.31
CA ASP A 216 -27.44 -4.71 -24.75
C ASP A 216 -26.30 -5.69 -25.10
N THR A 217 -25.13 -5.16 -25.42
CA THR A 217 -23.90 -5.94 -25.61
C THR A 217 -22.79 -5.46 -24.70
N GLN A 218 -21.76 -6.29 -24.47
CA GLN A 218 -20.60 -5.92 -23.67
C GLN A 218 -19.86 -4.70 -24.26
N ALA A 219 -19.77 -4.62 -25.58
CA ALA A 219 -19.16 -3.49 -26.30
C ALA A 219 -19.96 -2.18 -26.09
N GLU A 220 -21.28 -2.24 -26.25
CA GLU A 220 -22.17 -1.08 -26.03
C GLU A 220 -22.11 -0.59 -24.59
N CYS A 221 -22.15 -1.51 -23.60
CA CYS A 221 -22.02 -1.17 -22.19
C CYS A 221 -20.68 -0.45 -21.92
N TYR A 222 -19.55 -1.00 -22.41
CA TYR A 222 -18.25 -0.36 -22.29
C TYR A 222 -18.19 1.03 -22.92
N VAL A 223 -18.65 1.14 -24.18
CA VAL A 223 -18.66 2.41 -24.91
C VAL A 223 -19.55 3.45 -24.24
N ASN A 224 -20.72 3.04 -23.73
CA ASN A 224 -21.61 3.93 -22.99
C ASN A 224 -20.94 4.45 -21.72
N SER A 225 -20.27 3.58 -20.95
CA SER A 225 -19.51 3.96 -19.74
C SER A 225 -18.45 4.98 -20.08
N ILE A 226 -17.55 4.67 -21.04
CA ILE A 226 -16.43 5.54 -21.42
C ILE A 226 -16.93 6.90 -21.95
N ARG A 227 -17.91 6.91 -22.85
CA ARG A 227 -18.46 8.14 -23.42
C ARG A 227 -19.09 9.02 -22.35
N THR A 228 -19.89 8.44 -21.45
CA THR A 228 -20.57 9.19 -20.39
C THR A 228 -19.57 9.83 -19.45
N ILE A 229 -18.56 9.08 -19.01
CA ILE A 229 -17.52 9.58 -18.09
C ILE A 229 -16.65 10.66 -18.77
N ASP A 230 -16.26 10.45 -20.01
CA ASP A 230 -15.47 11.43 -20.80
C ASP A 230 -16.22 12.75 -20.98
N GLN A 231 -17.52 12.68 -21.32
CA GLN A 231 -18.40 13.84 -21.43
C GLN A 231 -18.57 14.57 -20.10
N MET A 232 -18.66 13.84 -18.96
CA MET A 232 -18.68 14.45 -17.63
C MET A 232 -17.37 15.16 -17.31
N GLY A 233 -16.23 14.60 -17.71
CA GLY A 233 -14.94 15.25 -17.59
C GLY A 233 -14.86 16.55 -18.40
N GLU A 234 -15.31 16.52 -19.65
CA GLU A 234 -15.38 17.74 -20.48
C GLU A 234 -16.32 18.80 -19.87
N PHE A 235 -17.46 18.37 -19.34
CA PHE A 235 -18.43 19.26 -18.73
C PHE A 235 -17.86 19.98 -17.48
N VAL A 236 -17.22 19.24 -16.58
CA VAL A 236 -16.60 19.80 -15.37
C VAL A 236 -15.46 20.75 -15.73
N ASP A 237 -14.60 20.37 -16.68
CA ASP A 237 -13.47 21.20 -17.11
C ASP A 237 -13.92 22.50 -17.82
N ASP A 238 -15.00 22.42 -18.60
CA ASP A 238 -15.56 23.61 -19.23
C ASP A 238 -16.11 24.60 -18.20
N HIS A 239 -16.74 24.10 -17.13
CA HIS A 239 -17.17 24.94 -16.01
C HIS A 239 -15.98 25.55 -15.27
N ALA A 240 -14.92 24.77 -15.01
CA ALA A 240 -13.70 25.26 -14.39
C ALA A 240 -13.08 26.42 -15.22
N ARG A 241 -12.97 26.25 -16.54
CA ARG A 241 -12.42 27.30 -17.43
C ARG A 241 -13.29 28.55 -17.49
N ARG A 242 -14.61 28.39 -17.57
CA ARG A 242 -15.56 29.51 -17.67
C ARG A 242 -15.69 30.30 -16.39
N SER A 243 -15.55 29.63 -15.22
CA SER A 243 -15.68 30.28 -13.93
C SER A 243 -14.56 31.28 -13.68
N GLY A 244 -13.36 31.07 -14.26
CA GLY A 244 -12.16 31.86 -13.99
C GLY A 244 -11.74 31.88 -12.51
N ARG A 245 -12.35 31.05 -11.66
CA ARG A 245 -12.05 30.97 -10.23
C ARG A 245 -10.82 30.13 -9.98
N SER A 246 -10.04 30.52 -9.00
CA SER A 246 -8.95 29.68 -8.52
C SER A 246 -9.51 28.47 -7.79
N THR A 247 -9.03 27.28 -8.15
CA THR A 247 -9.37 26.02 -7.45
C THR A 247 -9.06 26.17 -5.96
N PHE A 248 -9.98 25.73 -5.10
CA PHE A 248 -9.84 25.75 -3.64
C PHE A 248 -9.55 27.14 -3.02
N GLY A 249 -10.05 28.22 -3.64
CA GLY A 249 -9.84 29.58 -3.15
C GLY A 249 -8.43 30.13 -3.38
N GLY A 250 -7.65 29.51 -4.25
CA GLY A 250 -6.27 29.90 -4.58
C GLY A 250 -5.23 29.40 -3.59
N ALA A 251 -3.96 29.69 -3.89
CA ALA A 251 -2.84 29.22 -3.09
C ALA A 251 -2.61 30.12 -1.86
N ALA A 252 -2.55 29.49 -0.67
CA ALA A 252 -2.16 30.11 0.59
C ALA A 252 -0.63 30.12 0.80
N THR A 253 0.09 29.17 0.18
CA THR A 253 1.52 28.95 0.37
C THR A 253 2.22 28.82 -0.98
N ALA A 254 3.22 29.68 -1.22
CA ALA A 254 3.90 29.79 -2.52
C ALA A 254 5.40 29.44 -2.50
N ALA A 255 5.95 28.93 -1.39
CA ALA A 255 7.40 28.76 -1.27
C ALA A 255 7.92 27.46 -1.90
N ALA A 256 8.94 27.57 -2.75
CA ALA A 256 9.76 26.44 -3.14
C ALA A 256 10.51 25.88 -1.92
N ILE A 257 10.29 24.61 -1.59
CA ILE A 257 11.00 23.89 -0.53
C ILE A 257 11.70 22.68 -1.11
N ASP A 258 12.80 22.25 -0.51
CA ASP A 258 13.23 20.86 -0.67
C ASP A 258 12.27 19.97 0.13
N ARG A 259 11.19 19.58 -0.55
CA ARG A 259 10.10 18.78 0.06
C ARG A 259 10.58 17.47 0.59
N ASP A 260 11.52 16.83 -0.12
CA ASP A 260 12.04 15.52 0.26
C ASP A 260 12.93 15.59 1.48
N GLU A 261 13.64 16.71 1.68
CA GLU A 261 14.41 16.92 2.88
C GLU A 261 13.52 17.05 4.11
N VAL A 262 12.52 17.91 4.02
CA VAL A 262 11.57 18.10 5.13
C VAL A 262 10.73 16.84 5.36
N ALA A 263 10.25 16.18 4.31
CA ALA A 263 9.50 14.93 4.43
C ALA A 263 10.34 13.83 5.10
N ALA A 264 11.62 13.69 4.72
CA ALA A 264 12.52 12.71 5.33
C ALA A 264 12.80 13.03 6.82
N ALA A 265 12.81 14.30 7.19
CA ALA A 265 12.98 14.73 8.59
C ALA A 265 11.73 14.49 9.44
N ILE A 266 10.52 14.62 8.86
CA ILE A 266 9.26 14.54 9.61
C ILE A 266 8.59 13.14 9.60
N LEU A 267 8.77 12.36 8.53
CA LEU A 267 8.10 11.06 8.37
C LEU A 267 8.37 10.07 9.51
N PRO A 268 9.62 9.90 10.02
CA PRO A 268 9.87 9.01 11.15
C PRO A 268 9.11 9.44 12.40
N PHE A 269 9.07 10.74 12.68
CA PHE A 269 8.31 11.30 13.80
C PHE A 269 6.81 11.04 13.64
N LEU A 270 6.26 11.39 12.49
CA LEU A 270 4.84 11.25 12.19
C LEU A 270 4.41 9.76 12.23
N ARG A 271 5.18 8.87 11.58
CA ARG A 271 4.95 7.43 11.63
C ARG A 271 4.98 6.90 13.06
N GLY A 272 5.95 7.32 13.85
CA GLY A 272 6.05 6.94 15.27
C GLY A 272 4.83 7.40 16.07
N ALA A 273 4.43 8.64 15.88
CA ALA A 273 3.32 9.26 16.58
C ALA A 273 1.96 8.60 16.27
N VAL A 274 1.74 8.13 15.03
CA VAL A 274 0.50 7.43 14.63
C VAL A 274 0.57 5.90 14.82
N SER A 275 1.69 5.35 15.30
CA SER A 275 1.87 3.91 15.55
C SER A 275 1.61 3.52 17.02
N THR A 276 0.54 4.03 17.61
CA THR A 276 0.27 3.83 19.04
C THR A 276 -0.22 2.41 19.39
N THR A 277 -1.13 1.88 18.60
CA THR A 277 -1.71 0.53 18.81
C THR A 277 -0.96 -0.52 18.01
N ARG A 278 -0.72 -0.23 16.73
CA ARG A 278 0.02 -1.08 15.80
C ARG A 278 0.93 -0.19 14.94
N ARG A 279 2.07 -0.72 14.52
CA ARG A 279 2.92 -0.03 13.57
C ARG A 279 2.19 0.18 12.25
N VAL A 280 2.50 1.29 11.60
CA VAL A 280 2.02 1.59 10.25
C VAL A 280 3.19 1.80 9.30
N ILE A 281 2.91 1.64 8.01
CA ILE A 281 3.80 2.02 6.91
C ILE A 281 3.24 3.30 6.31
N ALA A 282 4.11 4.19 5.87
CA ALA A 282 3.71 5.45 5.26
C ALA A 282 3.81 5.40 3.73
N HIS A 283 2.94 6.16 3.09
CA HIS A 283 3.10 6.62 1.71
C HIS A 283 3.09 8.14 1.70
N TYR A 284 4.00 8.72 0.93
CA TYR A 284 4.10 10.17 0.73
C TYR A 284 3.73 10.51 -0.70
N ASP A 285 2.65 11.26 -0.86
CA ASP A 285 2.16 11.76 -2.14
C ASP A 285 2.40 13.26 -2.25
N ARG A 286 3.14 13.64 -3.28
CA ARG A 286 3.48 15.03 -3.64
C ARG A 286 3.09 15.34 -5.08
N SER A 287 2.10 14.63 -5.60
CA SER A 287 1.51 14.92 -6.91
C SER A 287 1.00 16.35 -6.97
N ASP A 288 0.86 16.86 -8.18
CA ASP A 288 0.37 18.23 -8.39
C ASP A 288 -0.99 18.46 -7.74
N ALA A 289 -1.88 17.47 -7.78
CA ALA A 289 -3.19 17.53 -7.14
C ALA A 289 -3.07 17.60 -5.61
N ALA A 290 -2.25 16.73 -5.00
CA ALA A 290 -2.01 16.72 -3.56
C ALA A 290 -1.39 18.05 -3.07
N LEU A 291 -0.42 18.59 -3.82
CA LEU A 291 0.24 19.85 -3.50
C LEU A 291 -0.68 21.05 -3.70
N ALA A 292 -1.45 21.10 -4.81
CA ALA A 292 -2.40 22.18 -5.07
C ALA A 292 -3.45 22.25 -3.96
N PHE A 293 -3.98 21.11 -3.53
CA PHE A 293 -4.91 21.04 -2.42
C PHE A 293 -4.27 21.46 -1.10
N ALA A 294 -3.16 20.81 -0.70
CA ALA A 294 -2.52 21.08 0.59
C ALA A 294 -2.12 22.55 0.78
N ASN A 295 -1.73 23.23 -0.32
CA ASN A 295 -1.32 24.63 -0.32
C ASN A 295 -2.48 25.64 -0.47
N SER A 296 -3.71 25.18 -0.58
CA SER A 296 -4.85 26.04 -0.86
C SER A 296 -5.44 26.71 0.38
N ASN A 297 -6.17 27.81 0.15
CA ASN A 297 -6.87 28.52 1.22
C ASN A 297 -7.99 27.69 1.86
N TRP A 298 -8.61 26.79 1.11
CA TRP A 298 -9.76 25.98 1.57
C TRP A 298 -9.40 24.61 2.12
N ALA A 299 -8.13 24.22 2.05
CA ALA A 299 -7.70 22.90 2.53
C ALA A 299 -8.10 22.60 3.99
N PRO A 300 -7.99 23.54 4.96
CA PRO A 300 -8.41 23.28 6.34
C PRO A 300 -9.89 22.92 6.45
N ASP A 301 -10.75 23.67 5.76
CA ASP A 301 -12.20 23.50 5.82
C ASP A 301 -12.66 22.27 5.06
N LEU A 302 -12.13 22.03 3.86
CA LEU A 302 -12.40 20.83 3.07
C LEU A 302 -11.91 19.53 3.77
N CYS A 303 -10.77 19.59 4.45
CA CYS A 303 -10.33 18.47 5.28
C CYS A 303 -11.31 18.19 6.43
N ALA A 304 -11.86 19.25 7.06
CA ALA A 304 -12.83 19.10 8.15
C ALA A 304 -14.20 18.58 7.67
N MET A 305 -14.56 18.85 6.41
CA MET A 305 -15.77 18.30 5.78
C MET A 305 -15.71 16.78 5.64
N GLY A 306 -14.56 16.24 5.26
CA GLY A 306 -14.38 14.83 4.95
C GLY A 306 -14.73 14.49 3.49
N THR A 307 -14.90 13.20 3.22
CA THR A 307 -15.17 12.69 1.88
C THR A 307 -16.67 12.48 1.62
N SER A 308 -17.06 12.28 0.36
CA SER A 308 -18.45 12.12 -0.05
C SER A 308 -18.78 10.74 -0.64
N CYS A 309 -17.79 9.90 -0.95
CA CYS A 309 -17.99 8.60 -1.57
C CYS A 309 -17.82 7.46 -0.54
N PRO A 310 -18.70 6.43 -0.54
CA PRO A 310 -18.64 5.31 0.39
C PRO A 310 -17.29 4.61 0.47
N ASP A 311 -16.66 4.32 -0.65
CA ASP A 311 -15.37 3.63 -0.72
C ASP A 311 -14.25 4.38 0.02
N HIS A 312 -14.33 5.70 0.07
CA HIS A 312 -13.31 6.52 0.70
C HIS A 312 -13.24 6.28 2.22
N PHE A 313 -14.39 6.21 2.91
CA PHE A 313 -14.43 6.11 4.38
C PHE A 313 -13.73 4.89 4.95
N LEU A 314 -13.75 3.78 4.24
CA LEU A 314 -13.07 2.56 4.64
C LEU A 314 -11.54 2.71 4.70
N ARG A 315 -10.99 3.64 3.92
CA ARG A 315 -9.55 3.88 3.77
C ARG A 315 -9.10 5.17 4.42
N THR A 316 -9.81 6.28 4.18
CA THR A 316 -9.42 7.63 4.63
C THR A 316 -10.02 8.02 5.97
N ARG A 317 -10.96 7.22 6.50
CA ARG A 317 -11.81 7.55 7.65
C ARG A 317 -12.71 8.74 7.36
N ILE A 318 -13.41 9.24 8.40
CA ILE A 318 -14.32 10.37 8.26
C ILE A 318 -13.66 11.63 7.68
N CYS A 319 -12.43 11.93 8.06
CA CYS A 319 -11.67 13.06 7.54
C CYS A 319 -10.16 12.88 7.71
N PRO A 320 -9.33 13.54 6.89
CA PRO A 320 -7.89 13.62 7.09
C PRO A 320 -7.53 14.57 8.22
N MET A 321 -6.34 14.41 8.77
CA MET A 321 -5.77 15.38 9.71
C MET A 321 -5.02 16.47 8.94
N PHE A 322 -5.52 17.70 8.98
CA PHE A 322 -4.81 18.87 8.45
C PHE A 322 -3.88 19.44 9.52
N VAL A 323 -2.60 19.70 9.16
CA VAL A 323 -1.60 20.33 10.02
C VAL A 323 -1.11 21.60 9.36
N GLY A 324 -1.62 22.75 9.80
CA GLY A 324 -1.20 24.07 9.30
C GLY A 324 0.26 24.33 9.66
N TRP A 325 1.10 24.59 8.65
CA TRP A 325 2.53 24.88 8.81
C TRP A 325 3.06 25.71 7.65
N LYS A 326 4.09 26.50 7.95
CA LYS A 326 4.85 27.27 6.97
C LYS A 326 6.33 26.94 7.09
N ARG A 327 7.04 26.95 5.97
CA ARG A 327 8.47 26.59 5.92
C ARG A 327 9.35 27.39 6.87
N ASP A 328 9.13 28.67 6.98
CA ASP A 328 9.90 29.61 7.81
C ASP A 328 9.80 29.33 9.32
N GLU A 329 8.79 28.53 9.72
CA GLU A 329 8.62 28.09 11.11
C GLU A 329 9.54 26.92 11.49
N GLY A 330 10.12 26.23 10.53
CA GLY A 330 11.05 25.11 10.74
C GLY A 330 10.38 23.78 11.15
N VAL A 331 11.19 22.69 11.13
CA VAL A 331 10.71 21.33 11.39
C VAL A 331 10.32 21.10 12.84
N ALA A 332 10.95 21.77 13.80
CA ALA A 332 10.63 21.62 15.23
C ALA A 332 9.19 22.10 15.52
N VAL A 333 8.81 23.26 14.99
CA VAL A 333 7.43 23.77 15.12
C VAL A 333 6.42 22.84 14.43
N LEU A 334 6.79 22.23 13.28
CA LEU A 334 5.94 21.24 12.63
C LEU A 334 5.71 20.03 13.55
N GLN A 335 6.73 19.52 14.24
CA GLN A 335 6.59 18.42 15.19
C GLN A 335 5.66 18.76 16.37
N GLU A 336 5.76 19.98 16.90
CA GLU A 336 4.87 20.46 17.96
C GLU A 336 3.41 20.51 17.47
N ARG A 337 3.16 21.13 16.32
CA ARG A 337 1.81 21.19 15.72
C ARG A 337 1.22 19.82 15.40
N ILE A 338 2.03 18.89 14.89
CA ILE A 338 1.59 17.51 14.68
C ILE A 338 1.17 16.89 16.01
N THR A 339 1.94 17.10 17.08
CA THR A 339 1.63 16.55 18.40
C THR A 339 0.29 17.07 18.93
N GLU A 340 0.12 18.40 18.91
CA GLU A 340 -1.12 19.07 19.34
C GLU A 340 -2.33 18.62 18.51
N ARG A 341 -2.16 18.61 17.19
CA ARG A 341 -3.26 18.24 16.27
C ARG A 341 -3.65 16.75 16.38
N LEU A 342 -2.67 15.86 16.66
CA LEU A 342 -2.95 14.44 16.89
C LEU A 342 -3.81 14.22 18.13
N VAL A 343 -3.55 14.96 19.21
CA VAL A 343 -4.39 14.87 20.42
C VAL A 343 -5.82 15.27 20.09
N ALA A 344 -5.99 16.45 19.50
CA ALA A 344 -7.31 16.94 19.10
C ALA A 344 -8.03 16.02 18.13
N TYR A 345 -7.32 15.48 17.12
CA TYR A 345 -7.89 14.54 16.14
C TYR A 345 -8.41 13.26 16.80
N ARG A 346 -7.65 12.70 17.74
CA ARG A 346 -8.06 11.49 18.47
C ARG A 346 -9.33 11.73 19.28
N ASP A 347 -9.40 12.86 19.97
CA ASP A 347 -10.58 13.24 20.77
C ASP A 347 -11.79 13.46 19.84
N GLU A 348 -11.62 14.15 18.72
CA GLU A 348 -12.65 14.35 17.69
C GLU A 348 -13.16 13.02 17.13
N TYR A 349 -12.24 12.07 16.84
CA TYR A 349 -12.60 10.76 16.30
C TYR A 349 -13.33 9.88 17.32
N VAL A 350 -12.88 9.88 18.57
CA VAL A 350 -13.59 9.19 19.68
C VAL A 350 -14.97 9.78 19.88
N ALA A 351 -15.09 11.10 19.83
CA ALA A 351 -16.39 11.78 19.94
C ALA A 351 -17.32 11.44 18.77
N TYR A 352 -16.79 11.36 17.54
CA TYR A 352 -17.53 10.90 16.38
C TYR A 352 -18.06 9.47 16.58
N TYR A 353 -17.18 8.53 16.96
CA TYR A 353 -17.58 7.15 17.24
C TYR A 353 -18.68 7.10 18.30
N THR A 354 -18.46 7.74 19.44
CA THR A 354 -19.40 7.71 20.58
C THR A 354 -20.79 8.28 20.23
N SER A 355 -20.84 9.19 19.26
CA SER A 355 -22.09 9.84 18.86
C SER A 355 -23.02 8.94 18.06
N PHE A 356 -22.47 8.00 17.29
CA PHE A 356 -23.22 7.20 16.34
C PHE A 356 -23.17 5.70 16.63
N ALA A 357 -22.31 5.24 17.55
CA ALA A 357 -22.20 3.83 17.90
C ALA A 357 -23.47 3.34 18.61
N THR A 358 -23.92 2.16 18.23
CA THR A 358 -25.01 1.39 18.84
C THR A 358 -24.43 0.14 19.54
N SER A 359 -25.29 -0.62 20.22
CA SER A 359 -24.88 -1.90 20.84
C SER A 359 -24.26 -2.90 19.86
N ASP A 360 -24.65 -2.82 18.59
CA ASP A 360 -24.28 -3.76 17.54
C ASP A 360 -23.11 -3.24 16.69
N SER A 361 -22.66 -2.02 16.94
CA SER A 361 -21.53 -1.44 16.21
C SER A 361 -20.22 -2.18 16.53
N PRO A 362 -19.35 -2.41 15.51
CA PRO A 362 -17.98 -2.86 15.76
C PRO A 362 -17.26 -1.95 16.74
N ALA A 363 -16.34 -2.51 17.54
CA ALA A 363 -15.58 -1.75 18.51
C ALA A 363 -14.79 -0.60 17.87
N LEU A 364 -14.57 0.47 18.64
CA LEU A 364 -13.72 1.59 18.23
C LEU A 364 -12.36 1.08 17.74
N ARG A 365 -12.04 1.45 16.50
CA ARG A 365 -10.72 1.18 15.92
C ARG A 365 -9.68 2.16 16.48
N ASP A 366 -8.42 1.98 16.06
CA ASP A 366 -7.37 2.96 16.30
C ASP A 366 -7.82 4.38 15.94
N SER A 367 -7.72 5.33 16.86
CA SER A 367 -8.16 6.73 16.65
C SER A 367 -7.15 7.60 15.90
N ASN A 368 -6.01 7.04 15.45
CA ASN A 368 -5.02 7.81 14.67
C ASN A 368 -5.50 8.10 13.25
N PRO A 369 -5.07 9.22 12.63
CA PRO A 369 -5.41 9.52 11.24
C PRO A 369 -4.77 8.51 10.28
N SER A 370 -5.51 8.10 9.25
CA SER A 370 -4.96 7.35 8.11
C SER A 370 -4.40 8.26 7.02
N VAL A 371 -4.83 9.53 6.99
CA VAL A 371 -4.36 10.54 6.05
C VAL A 371 -3.98 11.80 6.81
N VAL A 372 -2.82 12.37 6.47
CA VAL A 372 -2.35 13.66 7.01
C VAL A 372 -2.00 14.58 5.85
N VAL A 373 -2.48 15.83 5.91
CA VAL A 373 -2.26 16.87 4.91
C VAL A 373 -1.42 17.98 5.52
N ILE A 374 -0.31 18.33 4.87
CA ILE A 374 0.61 19.37 5.34
C ILE A 374 0.93 20.33 4.19
N PRO A 375 0.63 21.63 4.33
CA PRO A 375 1.01 22.65 3.35
C PRO A 375 2.51 22.61 3.04
N GLY A 376 2.86 22.76 1.77
CA GLY A 376 4.24 22.71 1.29
C GLY A 376 4.77 21.29 1.08
N LEU A 377 4.20 20.28 1.72
CA LEU A 377 4.62 18.89 1.60
C LEU A 377 3.67 18.04 0.74
N GLY A 378 2.37 18.11 0.98
CA GLY A 378 1.36 17.29 0.30
C GLY A 378 0.60 16.38 1.24
N VAL A 379 0.42 15.10 0.85
CA VAL A 379 -0.42 14.12 1.54
C VAL A 379 0.41 12.92 2.01
N PHE A 380 0.17 12.49 3.24
CA PHE A 380 0.77 11.30 3.84
C PHE A 380 -0.33 10.30 4.18
N GLY A 381 -0.23 9.08 3.69
CA GLY A 381 -1.14 7.98 4.00
C GLY A 381 -0.48 6.93 4.86
N PHE A 382 -1.24 6.34 5.78
CA PHE A 382 -0.77 5.35 6.74
C PHE A 382 -1.65 4.11 6.73
N ALA A 383 -1.03 2.93 6.58
CA ALA A 383 -1.73 1.66 6.63
C ALA A 383 -0.81 0.51 7.10
N LYS A 384 -1.31 -0.73 7.05
CA LYS A 384 -0.57 -1.93 7.48
C LYS A 384 0.65 -2.26 6.60
N ASP A 385 0.62 -1.89 5.33
CA ASP A 385 1.70 -2.12 4.36
C ASP A 385 1.75 -0.98 3.32
N LYS A 386 2.77 -0.98 2.48
CA LYS A 386 3.02 0.06 1.48
C LYS A 386 1.89 0.17 0.44
N ARG A 387 1.37 -0.96 -0.01
CA ARG A 387 0.27 -1.00 -0.97
C ARG A 387 -0.99 -0.34 -0.40
N GLU A 388 -1.37 -0.73 0.81
CA GLU A 388 -2.55 -0.16 1.48
C GLU A 388 -2.35 1.32 1.82
N ALA A 389 -1.14 1.74 2.21
CA ALA A 389 -0.84 3.16 2.47
C ALA A 389 -0.93 4.00 1.18
N ARG A 390 -0.45 3.49 0.04
CA ARG A 390 -0.60 4.12 -1.26
C ARG A 390 -2.07 4.23 -1.67
N ILE A 391 -2.81 3.14 -1.56
CA ILE A 391 -4.24 3.12 -1.87
C ILE A 391 -4.99 4.14 -0.99
N THR A 392 -4.63 4.26 0.30
CA THR A 392 -5.22 5.26 1.20
C THR A 392 -4.99 6.68 0.70
N THR A 393 -3.79 7.02 0.20
CA THR A 393 -3.53 8.34 -0.40
C THR A 393 -4.25 8.51 -1.72
N GLU A 394 -4.29 7.49 -2.58
CA GLU A 394 -5.03 7.53 -3.85
C GLU A 394 -6.51 7.86 -3.63
N PHE A 395 -7.16 7.21 -2.68
CA PHE A 395 -8.55 7.53 -2.34
C PHE A 395 -8.72 8.97 -1.86
N PHE A 396 -7.77 9.51 -1.13
CA PHE A 396 -7.85 10.91 -0.74
C PHE A 396 -7.58 11.86 -1.91
N VAL A 397 -6.69 11.51 -2.84
CA VAL A 397 -6.49 12.26 -4.09
C VAL A 397 -7.75 12.22 -4.96
N ASN A 398 -8.45 11.09 -5.03
CA ASN A 398 -9.77 11.03 -5.69
C ASN A 398 -10.76 11.99 -5.01
N ALA A 399 -10.80 12.02 -3.68
CA ALA A 399 -11.63 12.99 -2.96
C ALA A 399 -11.23 14.45 -3.27
N ILE A 400 -9.93 14.75 -3.43
CA ILE A 400 -9.44 16.06 -3.88
C ILE A 400 -9.99 16.39 -5.29
N HIS A 401 -9.97 15.45 -6.21
CA HIS A 401 -10.53 15.65 -7.56
C HIS A 401 -12.03 15.90 -7.51
N VAL A 402 -12.76 15.15 -6.68
CA VAL A 402 -14.19 15.35 -6.45
C VAL A 402 -14.48 16.75 -5.90
N MET A 403 -13.75 17.20 -4.88
CA MET A 403 -13.86 18.54 -4.30
C MET A 403 -13.55 19.63 -5.33
N ALA A 404 -12.51 19.43 -6.16
CA ALA A 404 -12.16 20.36 -7.23
C ALA A 404 -13.26 20.47 -8.29
N GLY A 405 -13.79 19.33 -8.74
CA GLY A 405 -14.87 19.27 -9.70
C GLY A 405 -16.17 19.90 -9.18
N ALA A 406 -16.54 19.60 -7.94
CA ALA A 406 -17.72 20.21 -7.31
C ALA A 406 -17.57 21.74 -7.18
N THR A 407 -16.37 22.22 -6.83
CA THR A 407 -16.07 23.66 -6.80
C THR A 407 -16.15 24.28 -8.20
N ALA A 408 -15.69 23.60 -9.23
CA ALA A 408 -15.75 24.07 -10.62
C ALA A 408 -17.21 24.23 -11.11
N LEU A 409 -18.11 23.38 -10.66
CA LEU A 409 -19.54 23.42 -10.99
C LEU A 409 -20.33 24.52 -10.24
N GLU A 410 -19.71 25.20 -9.27
CA GLU A 410 -20.30 26.35 -8.61
C GLU A 410 -20.44 27.51 -9.61
N GLY A 411 -21.66 27.86 -9.99
CA GLY A 411 -21.94 28.89 -10.98
C GLY A 411 -21.40 30.29 -10.61
N SER A 412 -21.25 31.15 -11.62
CA SER A 412 -20.79 32.54 -11.44
C SER A 412 -21.73 33.44 -10.59
N GLY A 413 -22.93 32.97 -10.25
CA GLY A 413 -23.94 33.67 -9.47
C GLY A 413 -24.01 33.26 -7.99
N GLY A 414 -23.20 32.32 -7.54
CA GLY A 414 -23.13 31.98 -6.14
C GLY A 414 -22.66 33.17 -5.32
N ALA A 415 -23.49 33.70 -4.45
CA ALA A 415 -23.10 34.75 -3.54
C ALA A 415 -21.85 34.31 -2.77
N ALA A 416 -20.78 35.07 -2.89
CA ALA A 416 -19.60 34.97 -2.04
C ALA A 416 -19.97 35.47 -0.62
N GLY A 417 -20.96 34.84 -0.01
CA GLY A 417 -21.18 34.94 1.41
C GLY A 417 -20.44 33.78 2.06
N PRO A 418 -19.78 33.95 3.20
CA PRO A 418 -19.38 32.81 3.97
C PRO A 418 -20.66 32.04 4.25
N LEU A 419 -20.79 30.85 3.60
CA LEU A 419 -21.70 29.86 4.12
C LEU A 419 -21.39 29.71 5.60
N PRO A 420 -22.41 29.56 6.47
CA PRO A 420 -22.16 29.49 7.91
C PRO A 420 -21.00 28.51 8.08
N GLN A 421 -19.93 29.01 8.67
CA GLN A 421 -18.70 28.24 8.90
C GLN A 421 -19.13 26.84 9.25
N ALA A 422 -18.73 25.84 8.46
CA ALA A 422 -18.98 24.46 8.81
C ALA A 422 -18.53 24.36 10.26
N ARG A 423 -19.48 24.30 11.16
CA ARG A 423 -19.18 24.42 12.60
C ARG A 423 -18.41 23.17 12.92
N ARG A 424 -17.10 23.33 13.11
CA ARG A 424 -16.13 22.26 13.33
C ARG A 424 -16.50 21.27 14.45
N ALA A 425 -17.53 21.61 15.22
CA ALA A 425 -17.96 20.90 16.42
C ALA A 425 -19.44 20.50 16.45
N GLU A 426 -20.30 20.93 15.53
CA GLU A 426 -21.71 20.55 15.60
C GLU A 426 -21.96 19.25 14.84
N ARG A 427 -22.45 18.27 15.57
CA ARG A 427 -22.91 16.97 15.11
C ARG A 427 -24.22 17.17 14.34
N THR A 428 -24.15 17.27 13.02
CA THR A 428 -25.35 17.35 12.19
C THR A 428 -25.58 16.02 11.49
N ASP A 429 -26.77 15.45 11.63
CA ASP A 429 -27.25 14.30 10.83
C ASP A 429 -27.73 14.74 9.45
N GLU A 430 -27.38 15.95 9.02
CA GLU A 430 -27.80 16.55 7.78
C GLU A 430 -26.62 16.65 6.82
N PHE A 431 -26.92 16.68 5.51
CA PHE A 431 -25.94 17.01 4.49
C PHE A 431 -25.40 18.42 4.75
N THR A 432 -24.08 18.53 4.80
CA THR A 432 -23.40 19.82 4.94
C THR A 432 -22.61 20.12 3.69
N ASN A 433 -22.51 21.38 3.32
CA ASN A 433 -21.72 21.81 2.18
C ASN A 433 -20.72 22.90 2.57
N PHE A 434 -19.60 22.91 1.87
CA PHE A 434 -18.64 24.00 1.88
C PHE A 434 -18.51 24.48 0.43
N HIS A 435 -18.93 25.72 0.18
CA HIS A 435 -19.20 26.16 -1.19
C HIS A 435 -20.15 25.19 -1.90
N ASN A 436 -19.80 24.73 -3.08
CA ASN A 436 -20.64 23.78 -3.82
C ASN A 436 -20.38 22.29 -3.47
N TYR A 437 -19.32 21.99 -2.72
CA TYR A 437 -19.01 20.62 -2.31
C TYR A 437 -19.88 20.19 -1.13
N VAL A 438 -20.49 19.01 -1.27
CA VAL A 438 -21.37 18.39 -0.26
C VAL A 438 -20.70 17.14 0.29
N ALA A 439 -20.50 17.07 1.60
CA ALA A 439 -20.06 15.87 2.29
C ALA A 439 -21.26 15.02 2.75
N LEU A 440 -21.03 13.71 2.91
CA LEU A 440 -22.03 12.84 3.53
C LEU A 440 -22.31 13.23 4.98
N PRO A 441 -23.56 13.08 5.46
CA PRO A 441 -23.86 13.18 6.88
C PRO A 441 -22.97 12.25 7.70
N ARG A 442 -22.56 12.73 8.87
CA ARG A 442 -21.64 11.94 9.73
C ARG A 442 -22.23 10.61 10.20
N SER A 443 -23.55 10.55 10.40
CA SER A 443 -24.29 9.32 10.67
C SER A 443 -24.16 8.31 9.52
N GLU A 444 -24.34 8.75 8.27
CA GLU A 444 -24.21 7.89 7.10
C GLU A 444 -22.77 7.43 6.88
N ALA A 445 -21.82 8.35 7.06
CA ALA A 445 -20.39 8.02 7.02
C ALA A 445 -20.03 6.97 8.07
N PHE A 446 -20.57 7.08 9.29
CA PHE A 446 -20.37 6.11 10.36
C PHE A 446 -20.94 4.73 10.01
N ARG A 447 -22.15 4.68 9.44
CA ARG A 447 -22.79 3.43 9.00
C ARG A 447 -21.99 2.69 7.94
N ILE A 448 -21.15 3.41 7.16
CA ILE A 448 -20.22 2.82 6.19
C ILE A 448 -18.92 2.42 6.87
N GLU A 449 -18.28 3.35 7.60
CA GLU A 449 -16.96 3.14 8.22
C GLU A 449 -16.99 2.00 9.25
N TYR A 450 -18.08 1.89 10.03
CA TYR A 450 -18.29 0.88 11.06
C TYR A 450 -19.34 -0.16 10.68
N TRP A 451 -19.45 -0.46 9.40
CA TRP A 451 -20.38 -1.48 8.94
C TRP A 451 -19.93 -2.87 9.34
N ALA A 452 -20.81 -3.64 9.99
CA ALA A 452 -20.50 -4.98 10.47
C ALA A 452 -20.08 -5.95 9.35
N LEU A 453 -20.63 -5.78 8.14
CA LEU A 453 -20.27 -6.59 6.97
C LEU A 453 -18.85 -6.29 6.46
N GLU A 454 -18.42 -5.03 6.52
CA GLU A 454 -17.05 -4.64 6.18
C GLU A 454 -16.06 -5.12 7.26
N GLU A 455 -16.43 -5.06 8.53
CA GLU A 455 -15.62 -5.61 9.62
C GLU A 455 -15.42 -7.13 9.47
N ALA A 456 -16.48 -7.85 9.08
CA ALA A 456 -16.39 -9.28 8.81
C ALA A 456 -15.42 -9.63 7.65
N LYS A 457 -15.28 -8.75 6.64
CA LYS A 457 -14.25 -8.89 5.60
C LYS A 457 -12.84 -8.72 6.17
N LEU A 458 -12.63 -7.74 7.03
CA LEU A 458 -11.34 -7.51 7.70
C LEU A 458 -10.93 -8.69 8.56
N GLN A 459 -11.86 -9.30 9.28
CA GLN A 459 -11.61 -10.47 10.13
C GLN A 459 -11.27 -11.75 9.33
N ARG A 460 -11.73 -11.86 8.08
CA ARG A 460 -11.41 -12.98 7.18
C ARG A 460 -10.04 -12.84 6.50
N MET A 461 -9.37 -11.69 6.63
CA MET A 461 -8.05 -11.52 6.06
C MET A 461 -7.03 -12.46 6.71
N PRO A 462 -6.04 -12.96 5.97
CA PRO A 462 -4.97 -13.77 6.54
C PRO A 462 -4.30 -13.07 7.71
N ALA A 463 -3.95 -13.85 8.76
CA ALA A 463 -3.22 -13.34 9.91
C ALA A 463 -1.92 -12.65 9.48
N GLU A 464 -1.58 -11.56 10.17
CA GLU A 464 -0.32 -10.86 9.92
C GLU A 464 0.86 -11.79 10.23
N ARG A 465 1.91 -11.71 9.40
CA ARG A 465 3.14 -12.48 9.57
C ARG A 465 4.02 -11.82 10.64
N GLU A 466 5.03 -12.54 11.10
CA GLU A 466 5.93 -12.13 12.20
C GLU A 466 6.55 -10.73 12.02
N PHE A 467 6.93 -10.36 10.80
CA PHE A 467 7.54 -9.06 10.48
C PHE A 467 6.61 -8.10 9.74
N SER A 468 5.31 -8.37 9.70
CA SER A 468 4.34 -7.43 9.15
C SER A 468 4.49 -6.06 9.82
N ARG A 469 4.34 -4.99 9.03
CA ARG A 469 4.45 -3.58 9.47
C ARG A 469 5.86 -3.14 9.91
N LYS A 470 6.89 -3.97 9.71
CA LYS A 470 8.29 -3.62 10.01
C LYS A 470 9.06 -3.32 8.73
N ILE A 471 10.00 -2.39 8.83
CA ILE A 471 10.88 -1.94 7.74
C ILE A 471 12.30 -2.37 8.10
N ALA A 472 12.91 -3.21 7.24
CA ALA A 472 14.23 -3.77 7.44
C ALA A 472 15.20 -3.29 6.34
N VAL A 473 16.33 -2.73 6.75
CA VAL A 473 17.45 -2.38 5.86
C VAL A 473 18.53 -3.43 6.03
N ILE A 474 18.86 -4.13 4.94
CA ILE A 474 19.86 -5.19 4.89
C ILE A 474 21.06 -4.73 4.09
N VAL A 475 22.15 -4.38 4.77
CA VAL A 475 23.42 -3.95 4.17
C VAL A 475 24.27 -5.18 3.86
N GLY A 476 24.84 -5.23 2.65
CA GLY A 476 25.46 -6.44 2.09
C GLY A 476 24.41 -7.46 1.62
N GLY A 477 23.21 -6.95 1.25
CA GLY A 477 22.07 -7.77 0.86
C GLY A 477 22.18 -8.41 -0.52
N GLY A 478 23.18 -8.04 -1.34
CA GLY A 478 23.31 -8.53 -2.71
C GLY A 478 23.78 -10.00 -2.82
N SER A 479 24.31 -10.62 -1.75
CA SER A 479 24.81 -11.99 -1.81
C SER A 479 24.79 -12.70 -0.47
N GLY A 480 25.07 -14.02 -0.48
CA GLY A 480 25.34 -14.85 0.70
C GLY A 480 24.30 -14.70 1.81
N ILE A 481 24.77 -14.43 3.02
CA ILE A 481 23.93 -14.30 4.21
C ILE A 481 22.90 -13.18 4.06
N GLY A 482 23.32 -12.00 3.54
CA GLY A 482 22.44 -10.85 3.37
C GLY A 482 21.30 -11.11 2.39
N ARG A 483 21.57 -11.78 1.26
CA ARG A 483 20.54 -12.21 0.30
C ARG A 483 19.50 -13.10 0.97
N GLU A 484 19.95 -14.12 1.70
CA GLU A 484 19.05 -15.04 2.37
C GLU A 484 18.19 -14.34 3.46
N VAL A 485 18.78 -13.42 4.23
CA VAL A 485 18.06 -12.60 5.21
C VAL A 485 16.97 -11.78 4.52
N ALA A 486 17.25 -11.14 3.39
CA ALA A 486 16.28 -10.36 2.65
C ALA A 486 15.08 -11.21 2.20
N VAL A 487 15.35 -12.41 1.65
CA VAL A 487 14.31 -13.35 1.24
C VAL A 487 13.48 -13.83 2.42
N GLN A 488 14.11 -14.17 3.54
CA GLN A 488 13.41 -14.66 4.74
C GLN A 488 12.55 -13.58 5.39
N LEU A 489 13.04 -12.35 5.51
CA LEU A 489 12.26 -11.25 6.07
C LEU A 489 11.07 -10.87 5.18
N ALA A 490 11.25 -10.83 3.86
CA ALA A 490 10.16 -10.60 2.90
C ALA A 490 9.09 -11.70 3.00
N ALA A 491 9.50 -12.98 3.07
CA ALA A 491 8.59 -14.11 3.23
C ALA A 491 7.80 -14.05 4.54
N ARG A 492 8.34 -13.40 5.58
CA ARG A 492 7.71 -13.20 6.89
C ARG A 492 6.98 -11.85 7.01
N GLY A 493 6.82 -11.10 5.91
CA GLY A 493 5.98 -9.91 5.83
C GLY A 493 6.65 -8.57 6.10
N ALA A 494 7.98 -8.51 6.19
CA ALA A 494 8.70 -7.24 6.30
C ALA A 494 8.70 -6.45 4.99
N HIS A 495 8.80 -5.11 5.11
CA HIS A 495 9.22 -4.24 4.03
C HIS A 495 10.76 -4.25 4.00
N VAL A 496 11.34 -4.63 2.88
CA VAL A 496 12.76 -4.96 2.79
C VAL A 496 13.50 -3.98 1.87
N VAL A 497 14.56 -3.35 2.39
CA VAL A 497 15.51 -2.58 1.60
C VAL A 497 16.81 -3.36 1.49
N VAL A 498 17.08 -3.86 0.29
CA VAL A 498 18.32 -4.58 -0.02
C VAL A 498 19.38 -3.56 -0.40
N ALA A 499 20.30 -3.28 0.51
CA ALA A 499 21.35 -2.29 0.31
C ALA A 499 22.70 -2.97 0.03
N ASP A 500 23.35 -2.59 -1.05
CA ASP A 500 24.65 -3.12 -1.44
C ASP A 500 25.45 -2.08 -2.26
N GLN A 501 26.77 -2.16 -2.24
CA GLN A 501 27.62 -1.37 -3.14
C GLN A 501 27.42 -1.79 -4.61
N ASN A 502 27.11 -3.08 -4.84
CA ASN A 502 26.71 -3.61 -6.14
C ASN A 502 25.19 -3.59 -6.26
N VAL A 503 24.67 -2.52 -6.84
CA VAL A 503 23.23 -2.31 -7.01
C VAL A 503 22.57 -3.43 -7.84
N ALA A 504 23.23 -3.92 -8.88
CA ALA A 504 22.70 -5.01 -9.71
C ALA A 504 22.46 -6.29 -8.89
N SER A 505 23.39 -6.63 -7.97
CA SER A 505 23.22 -7.77 -7.06
C SER A 505 22.10 -7.53 -6.03
N ALA A 506 21.89 -6.27 -5.61
CA ALA A 506 20.79 -5.91 -4.73
C ALA A 506 19.45 -6.04 -5.46
N GLU A 507 19.37 -5.60 -6.72
CA GLU A 507 18.17 -5.73 -7.57
C GLU A 507 17.83 -7.19 -7.85
N GLU A 508 18.84 -8.04 -8.13
CA GLU A 508 18.64 -9.48 -8.28
C GLU A 508 18.07 -10.10 -7.01
N THR A 509 18.62 -9.73 -5.85
CA THR A 509 18.14 -10.22 -4.55
C THR A 509 16.69 -9.77 -4.30
N TRP A 510 16.38 -8.49 -4.57
CA TRP A 510 15.02 -8.00 -4.44
C TRP A 510 14.06 -8.70 -5.41
N SER A 511 14.49 -8.97 -6.64
CA SER A 511 13.71 -9.72 -7.61
C SER A 511 13.31 -11.12 -7.10
N HIS A 512 14.19 -11.79 -6.37
CA HIS A 512 13.88 -13.06 -5.68
C HIS A 512 12.95 -12.84 -4.48
N ALA A 513 13.24 -11.87 -3.62
CA ALA A 513 12.51 -11.63 -2.38
C ALA A 513 11.05 -11.21 -2.65
N ARG A 514 10.79 -10.40 -3.67
CA ARG A 514 9.45 -9.93 -4.04
C ARG A 514 8.50 -11.06 -4.46
N THR A 515 9.01 -12.21 -4.94
CA THR A 515 8.18 -13.38 -5.24
C THR A 515 7.53 -14.00 -4.00
N LYS A 516 8.04 -13.70 -2.81
CA LYS A 516 7.52 -14.15 -1.51
C LYS A 516 6.63 -13.11 -0.82
N SER A 517 6.54 -11.90 -1.38
CA SER A 517 5.79 -10.77 -0.84
C SER A 517 4.98 -10.08 -1.94
N SER A 518 5.19 -8.79 -2.16
CA SER A 518 4.64 -8.04 -3.30
C SER A 518 5.67 -7.02 -3.81
N ASN A 519 5.45 -6.52 -5.03
CA ASN A 519 6.34 -5.55 -5.66
C ASN A 519 6.52 -4.26 -4.87
N GLU A 520 5.57 -3.89 -4.03
CA GLU A 520 5.59 -2.64 -3.26
C GLU A 520 6.24 -2.81 -1.86
N MET A 521 6.53 -4.04 -1.44
CA MET A 521 7.05 -4.31 -0.10
C MET A 521 8.57 -4.27 0.01
N GLY A 522 9.27 -3.68 -0.94
CA GLY A 522 10.71 -3.51 -0.84
C GLY A 522 11.31 -2.79 -2.02
N MET A 523 12.63 -2.60 -1.94
CA MET A 523 13.44 -1.99 -2.99
C MET A 523 14.92 -2.39 -2.86
N ALA A 524 15.69 -2.19 -3.91
CA ALA A 524 17.14 -2.18 -3.87
C ALA A 524 17.64 -0.75 -3.63
N ALA A 525 18.80 -0.61 -2.98
CA ALA A 525 19.44 0.67 -2.74
C ALA A 525 20.98 0.56 -2.85
N ALA A 526 21.61 1.59 -3.40
CA ALA A 526 23.07 1.73 -3.37
C ALA A 526 23.51 2.08 -1.94
N LEU A 527 24.54 1.38 -1.42
CA LEU A 527 25.15 1.74 -0.14
C LEU A 527 26.63 1.35 -0.13
N ASP A 528 27.48 2.36 0.02
CA ASP A 528 28.90 2.19 0.26
C ASP A 528 29.21 2.43 1.75
N LEU A 529 29.68 1.40 2.44
CA LEU A 529 30.07 1.46 3.85
C LEU A 529 31.28 2.35 4.13
N THR A 530 32.04 2.76 3.13
CA THR A 530 33.16 3.71 3.28
C THR A 530 32.69 5.17 3.25
N SER A 531 31.43 5.42 2.86
CA SER A 531 30.83 6.73 2.73
C SER A 531 29.66 6.92 3.69
N ARG A 532 29.83 7.81 4.68
CA ARG A 532 28.75 8.22 5.59
C ARG A 532 27.57 8.82 4.85
N GLU A 533 27.85 9.60 3.81
CA GLU A 533 26.83 10.21 2.96
C GLU A 533 26.00 9.15 2.23
N SER A 534 26.64 8.11 1.67
CA SER A 534 25.94 6.99 1.04
C SER A 534 25.02 6.25 2.02
N MET A 535 25.46 6.02 3.26
CA MET A 535 24.62 5.44 4.31
C MET A 535 23.40 6.32 4.62
N ALA A 536 23.60 7.63 4.77
CA ALA A 536 22.52 8.58 5.03
C ALA A 536 21.52 8.63 3.88
N GLN A 537 21.99 8.61 2.62
CA GLN A 537 21.13 8.61 1.44
C GLN A 537 20.29 7.33 1.33
N ALA A 538 20.84 6.15 1.57
CA ALA A 538 20.10 4.90 1.58
C ALA A 538 19.01 4.88 2.68
N LEU A 539 19.32 5.36 3.86
CA LEU A 539 18.35 5.50 4.95
C LEU A 539 17.29 6.54 4.63
N ARG A 540 17.65 7.69 4.03
CA ARG A 540 16.71 8.72 3.56
C ARG A 540 15.75 8.15 2.51
N ALA A 541 16.27 7.40 1.52
CA ALA A 541 15.43 6.75 0.52
C ALA A 541 14.43 5.76 1.18
N THR A 542 14.87 5.03 2.20
CA THR A 542 14.02 4.12 2.99
C THR A 542 12.90 4.89 3.69
N ILE A 543 13.20 6.03 4.31
CA ILE A 543 12.21 6.89 4.96
C ILE A 543 11.17 7.40 3.97
N LEU A 544 11.61 7.96 2.84
CA LEU A 544 10.71 8.48 1.81
C LEU A 544 9.81 7.40 1.22
N GLN A 545 10.33 6.18 1.13
CA GLN A 545 9.56 5.05 0.59
C GLN A 545 8.57 4.45 1.60
N PHE A 546 8.95 4.30 2.87
CA PHE A 546 8.17 3.53 3.85
C PHE A 546 7.80 4.29 5.12
N GLY A 547 8.37 5.47 5.34
CA GLY A 547 8.10 6.33 6.49
C GLY A 547 9.06 6.19 7.67
N GLY A 548 10.03 5.29 7.63
CA GLY A 548 10.97 5.09 8.73
C GLY A 548 11.82 3.84 8.60
N VAL A 549 12.39 3.39 9.72
CA VAL A 549 13.23 2.18 9.82
C VAL A 549 12.92 1.47 11.13
N ASP A 550 12.87 0.14 11.14
CA ASP A 550 12.67 -0.66 12.36
C ASP A 550 13.82 -1.64 12.64
N ILE A 551 14.45 -2.14 11.59
CA ILE A 551 15.48 -3.17 11.66
C ILE A 551 16.63 -2.76 10.75
N VAL A 552 17.86 -2.78 11.27
CA VAL A 552 19.08 -2.58 10.48
C VAL A 552 19.98 -3.81 10.64
N ILE A 553 20.34 -4.42 9.53
CA ILE A 553 21.17 -5.61 9.52
C ILE A 553 22.39 -5.33 8.65
N ASN A 554 23.60 -5.55 9.18
CA ASN A 554 24.80 -5.46 8.37
C ASN A 554 25.50 -6.82 8.29
N THR A 555 25.56 -7.36 7.06
CA THR A 555 26.28 -8.59 6.74
C THR A 555 27.54 -8.34 5.90
N ALA A 556 27.74 -7.10 5.46
CA ALA A 556 28.88 -6.74 4.64
C ALA A 556 30.19 -6.69 5.46
N ALA A 557 31.25 -7.27 4.91
CA ALA A 557 32.57 -7.23 5.45
C ALA A 557 33.59 -7.55 4.36
N ILE A 558 34.86 -7.23 4.60
CA ILE A 558 35.98 -7.69 3.77
C ILE A 558 36.86 -8.64 4.55
N TYR A 559 37.44 -9.60 3.83
CA TYR A 559 38.47 -10.49 4.31
C TYR A 559 39.68 -10.34 3.35
N PRO A 560 40.66 -9.50 3.69
CA PRO A 560 41.79 -9.23 2.80
C PRO A 560 42.68 -10.45 2.67
N THR A 561 43.26 -10.64 1.49
CA THR A 561 44.34 -11.62 1.28
C THR A 561 45.69 -10.96 1.66
N PRO A 562 46.49 -11.57 2.51
CA PRO A 562 47.81 -11.03 2.86
C PRO A 562 48.67 -10.83 1.60
N ASP A 563 49.34 -9.68 1.53
CA ASP A 563 50.37 -9.44 0.53
C ASP A 563 51.68 -10.13 0.98
N PRO A 564 52.19 -11.10 0.21
CA PRO A 564 53.40 -11.80 0.58
C PRO A 564 54.64 -10.90 0.73
N SER A 565 54.67 -9.74 0.07
CA SER A 565 55.74 -8.77 0.17
C SER A 565 55.72 -7.94 1.46
N GLY A 566 54.59 -7.91 2.17
CA GLY A 566 54.38 -7.05 3.33
C GLY A 566 54.20 -5.56 3.00
N ALA A 567 54.31 -5.15 1.74
CA ALA A 567 54.29 -3.74 1.34
C ALA A 567 52.91 -3.07 1.52
N SER A 568 51.83 -3.84 1.70
CA SER A 568 50.46 -3.35 1.87
C SER A 568 49.89 -3.54 3.30
N LEU A 569 50.76 -3.72 4.31
CA LEU A 569 50.32 -4.07 5.66
C LEU A 569 49.45 -2.98 6.29
N GLU A 570 49.91 -1.74 6.39
CA GLU A 570 49.14 -0.64 7.01
C GLU A 570 47.89 -0.27 6.21
N PRO A 571 47.93 -0.15 4.88
CA PRO A 571 46.74 0.07 4.08
C PRO A 571 45.67 -1.02 4.26
N MET A 572 46.10 -2.29 4.33
CA MET A 572 45.21 -3.43 4.54
C MET A 572 44.53 -3.38 5.92
N TRP A 573 45.30 -3.10 6.98
CA TRP A 573 44.75 -2.91 8.33
C TRP A 573 43.76 -1.76 8.36
N SER A 574 44.14 -0.58 7.85
CA SER A 574 43.30 0.59 7.82
C SER A 574 41.99 0.34 7.08
N LYS A 575 42.04 -0.25 5.89
CA LYS A 575 40.85 -0.59 5.09
C LYS A 575 39.94 -1.60 5.81
N THR A 576 40.53 -2.63 6.43
CA THR A 576 39.79 -3.67 7.14
C THR A 576 39.09 -3.09 8.35
N LEU A 577 39.72 -2.28 9.18
CA LEU A 577 39.10 -1.64 10.32
C LEU A 577 38.06 -0.62 9.89
N THR A 578 38.29 0.15 8.84
CA THR A 578 37.31 1.10 8.31
C THR A 578 36.05 0.39 7.90
N ILE A 579 36.12 -0.68 7.07
CA ILE A 579 34.92 -1.36 6.56
C ILE A 579 34.30 -2.28 7.61
N ASN A 580 35.10 -3.06 8.36
CA ASN A 580 34.53 -4.05 9.26
C ASN A 580 34.12 -3.48 10.63
N VAL A 581 34.70 -2.36 11.07
CA VAL A 581 34.45 -1.81 12.43
C VAL A 581 33.85 -0.43 12.37
N THR A 582 34.58 0.56 11.83
CA THR A 582 34.18 1.97 11.87
C THR A 582 32.85 2.17 11.14
N SER A 583 32.64 1.54 9.99
CA SER A 583 31.40 1.64 9.22
C SER A 583 30.18 1.14 9.98
N ASN A 584 30.32 0.07 10.78
CA ASN A 584 29.23 -0.44 11.62
C ASN A 584 28.81 0.58 12.69
N HIS A 585 29.77 1.28 13.29
CA HIS A 585 29.48 2.36 14.23
C HIS A 585 28.77 3.53 13.53
N VAL A 586 29.28 3.95 12.36
CA VAL A 586 28.69 5.06 11.58
C VAL A 586 27.28 4.71 11.12
N LEU A 587 27.05 3.52 10.60
CA LEU A 587 25.71 3.04 10.20
C LEU A 587 24.74 3.03 11.38
N ALA A 588 25.16 2.51 12.53
CA ALA A 588 24.35 2.52 13.75
C ALA A 588 24.06 3.95 14.23
N ALA A 589 25.02 4.86 14.12
CA ALA A 589 24.85 6.27 14.49
C ALA A 589 23.86 6.99 13.55
N GLU A 590 23.92 6.77 12.23
CA GLU A 590 22.96 7.32 11.28
C GLU A 590 21.54 6.74 11.49
N ALA A 591 21.44 5.43 11.69
CA ALA A 591 20.17 4.79 12.04
C ALA A 591 19.59 5.31 13.37
N ALA A 592 20.43 5.50 14.38
CA ALA A 592 20.00 5.99 15.71
C ALA A 592 19.35 7.38 15.65
N LYS A 593 19.76 8.26 14.74
CA LYS A 593 19.12 9.57 14.54
C LYS A 593 17.63 9.39 14.18
N ILE A 594 17.35 8.48 13.27
CA ILE A 594 16.01 8.18 12.76
C ILE A 594 15.19 7.49 13.87
N LEU A 595 15.75 6.46 14.49
CA LEU A 595 15.08 5.64 15.50
C LEU A 595 14.69 6.45 16.75
N LYS A 596 15.53 7.38 17.17
CA LYS A 596 15.25 8.31 18.30
C LYS A 596 14.09 9.24 18.00
N ILE A 597 13.98 9.75 16.77
CA ILE A 597 12.88 10.60 16.32
C ILE A 597 11.60 9.77 16.21
N GLN A 598 11.69 8.57 15.67
CA GLN A 598 10.56 7.65 15.45
C GLN A 598 9.98 7.12 16.78
N ARG A 599 10.79 6.89 17.81
CA ARG A 599 10.39 6.39 19.14
C ARG A 599 9.70 5.04 19.15
N LEU A 600 9.92 4.20 18.15
CA LEU A 600 9.43 2.83 18.11
C LEU A 600 10.56 1.86 18.47
N PRO A 601 10.28 0.77 19.22
CA PRO A 601 11.30 -0.27 19.50
C PRO A 601 11.94 -0.78 18.22
N ALA A 602 13.27 -0.89 18.18
CA ALA A 602 14.01 -1.25 17.00
C ALA A 602 15.09 -2.29 17.26
N SER A 603 15.67 -2.86 16.22
CA SER A 603 16.75 -3.84 16.32
C SER A 603 17.88 -3.57 15.32
N ILE A 604 19.12 -3.66 15.79
CA ILE A 604 20.32 -3.66 14.94
C ILE A 604 20.99 -5.02 15.10
N VAL A 605 21.32 -5.69 13.98
CA VAL A 605 22.03 -6.97 13.98
C VAL A 605 23.28 -6.84 13.13
N LEU A 606 24.44 -7.08 13.76
CA LEU A 606 25.76 -7.00 13.13
C LEU A 606 26.36 -8.41 12.93
N THR A 607 27.24 -8.56 11.95
CA THR A 607 27.88 -9.83 11.65
C THR A 607 29.33 -9.85 12.15
N SER A 608 29.56 -10.60 13.21
CA SER A 608 30.88 -10.95 13.70
C SER A 608 31.46 -12.20 12.97
N SER A 609 32.22 -13.03 13.62
CA SER A 609 32.78 -14.29 13.11
C SER A 609 33.27 -15.15 14.28
N ALA A 610 33.37 -16.46 14.10
CA ALA A 610 34.11 -17.35 15.00
C ALA A 610 35.57 -16.90 15.14
N ASN A 611 36.15 -16.27 14.11
CA ASN A 611 37.48 -15.68 14.14
C ASN A 611 37.63 -14.52 15.16
N ALA A 612 36.56 -14.00 15.70
CA ALA A 612 36.64 -13.00 16.78
C ALA A 612 37.29 -13.58 18.08
N VAL A 613 37.29 -14.89 18.22
CA VAL A 613 37.81 -15.62 19.40
C VAL A 613 38.80 -16.72 19.03
N VAL A 614 38.87 -17.09 17.75
CA VAL A 614 39.83 -18.07 17.22
C VAL A 614 40.95 -17.37 16.43
N ALA A 615 42.14 -17.30 16.97
CA ALA A 615 43.27 -16.69 16.30
C ALA A 615 43.83 -17.59 15.18
N LYS A 616 44.15 -16.97 14.04
CA LYS A 616 44.77 -17.64 12.89
C LYS A 616 45.90 -16.81 12.34
N SER A 617 47.04 -17.46 12.03
CA SER A 617 48.14 -16.80 11.35
C SER A 617 47.74 -16.37 9.93
N GLY A 618 48.08 -15.13 9.56
CA GLY A 618 47.81 -14.54 8.25
C GLY A 618 46.36 -14.01 8.05
N SER A 619 45.59 -13.88 9.11
CA SER A 619 44.26 -13.25 9.08
C SER A 619 44.07 -12.17 10.17
N GLU A 620 45.16 -11.71 10.75
CA GLU A 620 45.18 -10.82 11.92
C GLU A 620 44.30 -9.57 11.75
N PRO A 621 44.29 -8.82 10.62
CA PRO A 621 43.43 -7.65 10.48
C PRO A 621 41.95 -8.02 10.54
N TYR A 622 41.56 -9.13 9.93
CA TYR A 622 40.18 -9.61 9.95
C TYR A 622 39.77 -10.07 11.35
N ASP A 623 40.59 -10.94 11.96
CA ASP A 623 40.31 -11.53 13.28
C ASP A 623 40.14 -10.44 14.35
N VAL A 624 41.09 -9.48 14.38
CA VAL A 624 41.03 -8.32 15.28
C VAL A 624 39.80 -7.44 14.99
N SER A 625 39.45 -7.22 13.71
CA SER A 625 38.26 -6.47 13.36
C SER A 625 36.96 -7.13 13.88
N LYS A 626 36.89 -8.46 13.83
CA LYS A 626 35.72 -9.21 14.31
C LYS A 626 35.64 -9.28 15.85
N ALA A 627 36.79 -9.33 16.52
CA ALA A 627 36.88 -9.18 17.97
C ALA A 627 36.38 -7.78 18.42
N ALA A 628 36.77 -6.73 17.69
CA ALA A 628 36.29 -5.36 17.92
C ALA A 628 34.78 -5.25 17.73
N ILE A 629 34.17 -5.94 16.74
CA ILE A 629 32.72 -5.98 16.55
C ILE A 629 32.01 -6.61 17.75
N ASN A 630 32.55 -7.65 18.37
CA ASN A 630 31.95 -8.24 19.58
C ASN A 630 31.84 -7.22 20.70
N HIS A 631 32.85 -6.35 20.86
CA HIS A 631 32.81 -5.30 21.88
C HIS A 631 31.87 -4.14 21.45
N LEU A 632 31.96 -3.70 20.18
CA LEU A 632 31.10 -2.64 19.64
C LEU A 632 29.60 -2.95 19.81
N ILE A 633 29.18 -4.20 19.64
CA ILE A 633 27.79 -4.62 19.87
C ILE A 633 27.36 -4.30 21.31
N ARG A 634 28.21 -4.54 22.30
CA ARG A 634 27.92 -4.22 23.71
C ARG A 634 27.82 -2.72 23.95
N GLU A 635 28.76 -1.95 23.42
CA GLU A 635 28.77 -0.48 23.53
C GLU A 635 27.52 0.13 22.89
N LEU A 636 27.15 -0.34 21.68
CA LEU A 636 25.94 0.13 21.00
C LEU A 636 24.66 -0.28 21.74
N ALA A 637 24.62 -1.48 22.34
CA ALA A 637 23.48 -1.93 23.12
C ALA A 637 23.25 -1.06 24.36
N VAL A 638 24.34 -0.67 25.05
CA VAL A 638 24.29 0.25 26.20
C VAL A 638 23.87 1.66 25.74
N GLY A 639 24.46 2.16 24.65
CA GLY A 639 24.25 3.54 24.19
C GLY A 639 22.88 3.78 23.53
N LEU A 640 22.23 2.74 22.99
CA LEU A 640 20.96 2.85 22.27
C LEU A 640 19.75 2.25 23.03
N GLY A 641 20.01 1.53 24.10
CA GLY A 641 18.95 1.03 24.98
C GLY A 641 18.21 2.16 25.72
N PRO A 642 16.95 1.94 26.13
CA PRO A 642 16.13 0.74 25.93
C PRO A 642 15.40 0.67 24.56
N LEU A 643 15.54 1.70 23.73
CA LEU A 643 14.78 1.85 22.48
C LEU A 643 15.25 0.85 21.40
N VAL A 644 16.56 0.62 21.31
CA VAL A 644 17.16 -0.21 20.26
C VAL A 644 17.91 -1.37 20.89
N ARG A 645 17.57 -2.58 20.49
CA ARG A 645 18.38 -3.78 20.79
C ARG A 645 19.49 -3.92 19.78
N VAL A 646 20.69 -4.18 20.22
CA VAL A 646 21.85 -4.41 19.36
C VAL A 646 22.45 -5.77 19.68
N ASN A 647 22.47 -6.65 18.68
CA ASN A 647 23.01 -7.99 18.80
C ASN A 647 23.84 -8.36 17.57
N GLY A 648 24.45 -9.52 17.60
CA GLY A 648 25.18 -10.04 16.45
C GLY A 648 25.16 -11.54 16.33
N ILE A 649 25.63 -12.02 15.20
CA ILE A 649 25.93 -13.43 14.99
C ILE A 649 27.44 -13.61 14.74
N ALA A 650 27.98 -14.78 15.11
CA ALA A 650 29.33 -15.17 14.83
C ALA A 650 29.38 -16.47 13.98
N PRO A 651 29.26 -16.35 12.65
CA PRO A 651 29.38 -17.50 11.78
C PRO A 651 30.82 -18.05 11.77
N ALA A 652 30.98 -19.36 11.55
CA ALA A 652 32.21 -19.90 11.03
C ALA A 652 32.27 -19.71 9.50
N THR A 653 32.88 -20.64 8.75
CA THR A 653 33.07 -20.43 7.31
C THR A 653 31.78 -20.74 6.53
N VAL A 654 31.14 -19.68 5.99
CA VAL A 654 29.97 -19.77 5.08
C VAL A 654 30.45 -19.55 3.66
N VAL A 655 30.49 -20.61 2.85
CA VAL A 655 31.03 -20.58 1.47
C VAL A 655 29.92 -20.38 0.44
N ALA A 656 28.79 -21.07 0.61
CA ALA A 656 27.70 -21.10 -0.36
C ALA A 656 27.15 -19.69 -0.67
N GLY A 657 27.01 -19.35 -1.94
CA GLY A 657 26.42 -18.08 -2.40
C GLY A 657 27.20 -16.82 -1.98
N SER A 658 28.34 -16.92 -1.34
CA SER A 658 29.10 -15.79 -0.80
C SER A 658 30.00 -15.12 -1.84
N ALA A 659 29.88 -13.80 -2.00
CA ALA A 659 30.82 -13.00 -2.82
C ALA A 659 32.26 -12.99 -2.28
N MET A 660 32.45 -13.35 -1.02
CA MET A 660 33.80 -13.50 -0.42
C MET A 660 34.56 -14.73 -0.93
N PHE A 661 33.86 -15.64 -1.62
CA PHE A 661 34.44 -16.84 -2.21
C PHE A 661 34.22 -16.87 -3.74
N PRO A 662 34.87 -15.95 -4.50
CA PRO A 662 34.89 -16.03 -5.95
C PRO A 662 35.62 -17.29 -6.40
N ARG A 663 35.44 -17.71 -7.66
CA ARG A 663 35.96 -19.00 -8.20
C ARG A 663 37.45 -19.20 -7.96
N ASP A 664 38.25 -18.19 -8.27
CA ASP A 664 39.73 -18.20 -8.10
C ASP A 664 40.14 -18.45 -6.65
N ARG A 665 39.48 -17.81 -5.71
CA ARG A 665 39.71 -17.99 -4.27
C ARG A 665 39.27 -19.38 -3.80
N VAL A 666 38.18 -19.92 -4.30
CA VAL A 666 37.72 -21.28 -3.98
C VAL A 666 38.77 -22.28 -4.49
N ILE A 667 39.23 -22.16 -5.74
CA ILE A 667 40.25 -23.00 -6.34
C ILE A 667 41.54 -22.94 -5.52
N SER A 668 42.02 -21.75 -5.21
CA SER A 668 43.23 -21.53 -4.38
C SER A 668 43.08 -22.21 -3.00
N SER A 669 41.89 -22.17 -2.41
CA SER A 669 41.63 -22.83 -1.13
C SER A 669 41.61 -24.36 -1.26
N LEU A 670 41.00 -24.90 -2.30
CA LEU A 670 40.98 -26.34 -2.57
C LEU A 670 42.40 -26.87 -2.79
N GLN A 671 43.22 -26.16 -3.57
CA GLN A 671 44.65 -26.49 -3.79
C GLN A 671 45.42 -26.46 -2.49
N LYS A 672 45.25 -25.39 -1.68
CA LYS A 672 45.92 -25.26 -0.36
C LYS A 672 45.62 -26.45 0.56
N TYR A 673 44.43 -27.00 0.49
CA TYR A 673 44.02 -28.12 1.35
C TYR A 673 44.17 -29.49 0.68
N GLY A 674 44.74 -29.55 -0.52
CA GLY A 674 44.95 -30.82 -1.24
C GLY A 674 43.66 -31.53 -1.68
N ILE A 675 42.57 -30.75 -1.90
CA ILE A 675 41.29 -31.28 -2.31
C ILE A 675 41.22 -31.33 -3.83
N ALA A 676 41.01 -32.52 -4.38
CA ALA A 676 40.90 -32.71 -5.84
C ALA A 676 39.63 -32.04 -6.40
N PHE A 677 39.76 -31.40 -7.56
CA PHE A 677 38.66 -30.80 -8.33
C PHE A 677 38.98 -30.84 -9.83
N ALA A 678 37.96 -30.69 -10.67
CA ALA A 678 38.11 -30.54 -12.11
C ALA A 678 37.89 -29.07 -12.54
N ASP A 679 38.62 -28.61 -13.57
CA ASP A 679 38.58 -27.21 -14.02
C ASP A 679 37.23 -26.82 -14.64
N ASP A 680 36.46 -27.76 -15.15
CA ASP A 680 35.15 -27.62 -15.75
C ASP A 680 34.00 -27.64 -14.73
N GLU A 681 34.28 -27.94 -13.45
CA GLU A 681 33.25 -27.90 -12.41
C GLU A 681 32.69 -26.47 -12.23
N SER A 682 31.37 -26.35 -12.00
CA SER A 682 30.75 -25.05 -11.71
C SER A 682 31.31 -24.45 -10.41
N THR A 683 31.28 -23.12 -10.31
CA THR A 683 31.73 -22.42 -9.08
C THR A 683 30.92 -22.90 -7.85
N GLU A 684 29.63 -23.19 -8.01
CA GLU A 684 28.80 -23.68 -6.91
C GLU A 684 29.18 -25.09 -6.47
N ALA A 685 29.56 -26.00 -7.40
CA ALA A 685 30.06 -27.33 -7.06
C ALA A 685 31.37 -27.23 -6.26
N LEU A 686 32.29 -26.37 -6.70
CA LEU A 686 33.53 -26.10 -5.99
C LEU A 686 33.32 -25.50 -4.59
N ARG A 687 32.38 -24.57 -4.47
CA ARG A 687 31.94 -23.98 -3.17
C ARG A 687 31.38 -25.05 -2.24
N ALA A 688 30.49 -25.92 -2.74
CA ALA A 688 29.91 -27.00 -1.95
C ALA A 688 30.99 -27.95 -1.40
N ARG A 689 31.97 -28.32 -2.24
CA ARG A 689 33.12 -29.15 -1.84
C ARG A 689 34.01 -28.51 -0.76
N LEU A 690 34.25 -27.21 -0.91
CA LEU A 690 35.01 -26.45 0.10
C LEU A 690 34.20 -26.30 1.41
N ALA A 691 32.90 -26.11 1.32
CA ALA A 691 32.01 -26.04 2.48
C ALA A 691 32.00 -27.37 3.26
N GLU A 692 31.95 -28.50 2.56
CA GLU A 692 32.04 -29.83 3.17
C GLU A 692 33.36 -30.05 3.90
N PHE A 693 34.47 -29.62 3.34
CA PHE A 693 35.78 -29.66 4.02
C PHE A 693 35.74 -28.84 5.34
N TYR A 694 35.19 -27.66 5.33
CA TYR A 694 35.09 -26.86 6.55
C TYR A 694 34.09 -27.46 7.56
N ALA A 695 33.05 -28.17 7.11
CA ALA A 695 32.11 -28.86 7.98
C ALA A 695 32.79 -29.88 8.91
N GLN A 696 33.80 -30.59 8.41
CA GLN A 696 34.53 -31.57 9.20
C GLN A 696 35.30 -30.99 10.39
N ARG A 697 35.43 -29.67 10.46
CA ARG A 697 36.09 -28.93 11.57
C ARG A 697 35.08 -28.50 12.64
N THR A 698 33.82 -28.84 12.46
CA THR A 698 32.73 -28.50 13.41
C THR A 698 32.19 -29.76 14.07
N ILE A 699 31.60 -29.62 15.26
CA ILE A 699 31.00 -30.76 15.98
C ILE A 699 29.81 -31.33 15.23
N THR A 700 29.00 -30.45 14.58
CA THR A 700 27.83 -30.88 13.81
C THR A 700 28.22 -31.60 12.51
N ARG A 701 29.42 -31.42 12.00
CA ARG A 701 29.94 -31.95 10.74
C ARG A 701 29.03 -31.70 9.55
N ARG A 702 28.34 -30.56 9.54
CA ARG A 702 27.46 -30.09 8.45
C ARG A 702 27.93 -28.72 7.98
N PRO A 703 27.90 -28.46 6.66
CA PRO A 703 28.17 -27.12 6.14
C PRO A 703 27.26 -26.08 6.78
N ILE A 704 27.80 -24.91 7.11
CA ILE A 704 27.04 -23.79 7.55
C ILE A 704 26.56 -23.03 6.31
N LEU A 705 25.25 -22.91 6.18
CA LEU A 705 24.59 -22.28 5.04
C LEU A 705 24.17 -20.84 5.37
N PRO A 706 24.00 -19.99 4.35
CA PRO A 706 23.39 -18.67 4.54
C PRO A 706 22.08 -18.71 5.31
N LEU A 707 21.26 -19.74 5.09
CA LEU A 707 19.98 -19.95 5.79
C LEU A 707 20.15 -20.11 7.30
N ASP A 708 21.20 -20.82 7.76
CA ASP A 708 21.44 -20.99 9.20
C ASP A 708 21.73 -19.64 9.88
N CYS A 709 22.53 -18.81 9.21
CA CYS A 709 22.81 -17.45 9.66
C CYS A 709 21.58 -16.54 9.58
N ALA A 710 20.79 -16.64 8.50
CA ALA A 710 19.57 -15.86 8.32
C ALA A 710 18.52 -16.18 9.39
N ASN A 711 18.37 -17.44 9.78
CA ASN A 711 17.46 -17.85 10.86
C ASN A 711 17.85 -17.18 12.19
N ALA A 712 19.13 -17.19 12.53
CA ALA A 712 19.63 -16.54 13.76
C ALA A 712 19.45 -15.01 13.70
N ILE A 713 19.74 -14.38 12.55
CA ILE A 713 19.51 -12.94 12.35
C ILE A 713 18.03 -12.59 12.47
N CYS A 714 17.13 -13.34 11.83
CA CYS A 714 15.70 -13.11 11.91
C CYS A 714 15.22 -13.24 13.36
N TRP A 715 15.66 -14.25 14.11
CA TRP A 715 15.31 -14.37 15.52
C TRP A 715 15.79 -13.16 16.34
N LEU A 716 17.03 -12.69 16.15
CA LEU A 716 17.56 -11.50 16.82
C LEU A 716 16.83 -10.21 16.42
N ALA A 717 16.38 -10.10 15.18
CA ALA A 717 15.60 -8.97 14.67
C ALA A 717 14.15 -8.98 15.15
N GLY A 718 13.59 -10.17 15.47
CA GLY A 718 12.21 -10.40 15.86
C GLY A 718 11.88 -10.08 17.29
N ASP A 719 10.58 -10.10 17.63
CA ASP A 719 10.07 -9.84 18.97
C ASP A 719 10.30 -11.03 19.92
N GLN A 720 10.58 -12.22 19.38
CA GLN A 720 10.92 -13.42 20.15
C GLN A 720 12.19 -13.23 20.98
N SER A 721 13.12 -12.37 20.52
CA SER A 721 14.34 -12.00 21.24
C SER A 721 14.24 -10.65 21.99
N ALA A 722 13.03 -10.20 22.36
CA ALA A 722 12.78 -8.88 22.94
C ALA A 722 13.58 -8.60 24.23
N LYS A 723 14.07 -9.62 24.93
CA LYS A 723 14.89 -9.49 26.13
C LYS A 723 16.38 -9.73 25.89
N THR A 724 16.81 -9.89 24.62
CA THR A 724 18.20 -10.13 24.24
C THR A 724 18.80 -8.88 23.59
N THR A 725 19.85 -8.32 24.19
CA THR A 725 20.64 -7.20 23.65
C THR A 725 22.07 -7.29 24.16
N GLY A 726 23.03 -6.80 23.38
CA GLY A 726 24.47 -6.84 23.73
C GLY A 726 25.14 -8.20 23.52
N HIS A 727 24.46 -9.14 22.86
CA HIS A 727 24.95 -10.52 22.69
C HIS A 727 25.35 -10.85 21.26
N VAL A 728 26.32 -11.75 21.14
CA VAL A 728 26.74 -12.36 19.87
C VAL A 728 26.46 -13.85 19.92
N ILE A 729 25.63 -14.34 19.01
CA ILE A 729 25.23 -15.74 18.95
C ILE A 729 26.11 -16.49 17.96
N PRO A 730 26.80 -17.57 18.38
CA PRO A 730 27.56 -18.42 17.47
C PRO A 730 26.63 -19.13 16.47
N VAL A 731 26.99 -19.11 15.19
CA VAL A 731 26.40 -19.91 14.12
C VAL A 731 27.57 -20.64 13.42
N ASP A 732 28.22 -21.49 14.16
CA ASP A 732 29.54 -22.05 13.81
C ASP A 732 29.58 -23.58 13.76
N GLY A 733 28.42 -24.23 13.95
CA GLY A 733 28.32 -25.70 13.99
C GLY A 733 29.12 -26.35 15.14
N GLY A 734 29.53 -25.56 16.13
CA GLY A 734 30.35 -26.01 17.24
C GLY A 734 31.83 -26.11 16.86
N VAL A 735 32.47 -24.97 16.55
CA VAL A 735 33.95 -24.87 16.48
C VAL A 735 34.48 -24.86 17.89
N ALA A 736 35.10 -25.97 18.30
CA ALA A 736 35.49 -26.18 19.70
C ALA A 736 36.46 -25.09 20.21
N GLU A 737 37.36 -24.60 19.37
CA GLU A 737 38.29 -23.53 19.67
C GLU A 737 37.62 -22.18 19.90
N ALA A 738 36.34 -22.03 19.43
CA ALA A 738 35.55 -20.81 19.61
C ALA A 738 34.70 -20.82 20.88
N PHE A 739 34.72 -21.89 21.69
CA PHE A 739 33.99 -21.93 22.95
C PHE A 739 34.55 -20.91 23.93
N LEU A 740 33.69 -19.93 24.28
CA LEU A 740 34.01 -18.96 25.31
C LEU A 740 33.91 -19.63 26.69
N ARG A 741 34.94 -19.46 27.51
CA ARG A 741 34.95 -19.89 28.90
C ARG A 741 34.47 -18.79 29.82
#